data_a956a9e1dae6192bedb21ede2eed8c91
#
_entry.id   a956a9e1dae6192bedb21ede2eed8c91
#
_cell.length_a   1.000
_cell.length_b   1.000
_cell.length_c   1.000
_cell.angle_alpha   90.00
_cell.angle_beta   90.00
_cell.angle_gamma   90.00
#
_symmetry.space_group_name_H-M   'P 1'
#
loop_
_entity.id
_entity.type
_entity.pdbx_description
1 polymer ?
#
loop_
_entity_poly.entity_id
_entity_poly.type
_entity_poly.pdbx_seq_one_letter_code
_entity_poly.pdbx_strand_id
1 'polypeptide(L)'
;MRIEQIYSCFPFKLFGLSQASLNDLVEAEFGAEVELCRVNQDMLGQYLDMKRAGHRVGFISDTYWDSGRLARLLRACHPGLAWDFLYASCDHGSGKSDGLFATYLSEQGIDAGASFHVGDNEKADIKGAKRHGIHPRYYPQASAQLASNFQRETALFELLCGGAPARLDHGARTLRRLVAARSAGRSQAFQLGLTVLGPVMTAFDVFVTRRCEEMAGPGRKVVLGFLGRDGFLSHRIRQELHGAPSAYIEINRRVSLIASADTMQPLVDLLGKVLKIDAPTFRDMVKIMPAKVAAFFGGFPDGIASGEELAEALPGLIDPAEIVALAAGLRVRLLAYLRRTIPGFDDCTDLVLADLGYSGSVQKALRRIFDLEGIEIRLHGAYLMSLDDAFDDLAEQDSAAGFISDLVVTPHVKRMLIRNVALLEQICCSADGSVRDYDGGAVLREINPRPPEQLALAAEIQAGALAFAGSADGVARDYDLDPYATTDVAARWCAATLARLLLLPEDDELALLGPLKHDVNLGTHALAPLLDAPFVRNQITARGLSAACTAAAPPMWLAGSFAGLSPSYNYLYVLFGANRLPADVFEERVSGPVQVGLFRADGGAALEAATVYRTGLGELRLRIPLSRRMSISTIAVPVAKIAPEGLLHGVTLQQGGDVRDAAESQDVVAIATERLIYGGVQWNGGHYRAETEDGCLLIPVAPMTQEIAIYSVAITPLGAAPK
;
A
#
# COMPACT_ATOMS: atom_id res chain seq x y z
N MET A 1 18.77 26.78 29.82
CA MET A 1 18.16 28.00 29.24
C MET A 1 16.68 28.02 29.65
N ARG A 2 16.20 29.16 30.18
CA ARG A 2 14.78 29.32 30.56
C ARG A 2 13.96 29.84 29.38
N ILE A 3 12.64 29.65 29.39
CA ILE A 3 11.74 30.06 28.34
C ILE A 3 11.83 31.55 28.04
N GLU A 4 11.97 32.40 29.05
CA GLU A 4 12.11 33.85 28.87
C GLU A 4 13.37 34.20 28.07
N GLN A 5 14.45 33.45 28.23
CA GLN A 5 15.69 33.65 27.46
C GLN A 5 15.48 33.23 25.99
N ILE A 6 14.66 32.22 25.72
CA ILE A 6 14.30 31.81 24.36
C ILE A 6 13.49 32.92 23.71
N TYR A 7 12.46 33.42 24.39
CA TYR A 7 11.61 34.50 23.88
C TYR A 7 12.33 35.83 23.78
N SER A 8 13.40 36.06 24.53
CA SER A 8 14.22 37.28 24.37
C SER A 8 14.83 37.41 22.97
N CYS A 9 15.00 36.27 22.27
CA CYS A 9 15.51 36.21 20.90
C CYS A 9 14.37 36.23 19.83
N PHE A 10 13.13 36.32 20.25
CA PHE A 10 11.97 36.30 19.32
C PHE A 10 11.90 37.62 18.54
N PRO A 11 11.63 37.58 17.23
CA PRO A 11 11.60 38.77 16.38
C PRO A 11 10.26 39.51 16.50
N PHE A 12 9.94 40.06 17.67
CA PHE A 12 8.66 40.69 18.01
C PHE A 12 8.12 41.65 16.93
N LYS A 13 9.00 42.49 16.37
CA LYS A 13 8.61 43.48 15.37
C LYS A 13 8.03 42.89 14.09
N LEU A 14 8.48 41.69 13.68
CA LEU A 14 7.94 41.00 12.50
C LEU A 14 6.48 40.58 12.66
N PHE A 15 6.04 40.42 13.91
CA PHE A 15 4.68 40.02 14.26
C PHE A 15 3.83 41.16 14.81
N GLY A 16 4.29 42.40 14.68
CA GLY A 16 3.58 43.57 15.21
C GLY A 16 3.52 43.62 16.74
N LEU A 17 4.41 42.89 17.42
CA LEU A 17 4.50 42.80 18.88
C LEU A 17 5.68 43.64 19.39
N SER A 18 5.67 43.93 20.72
CA SER A 18 6.78 44.57 21.43
C SER A 18 7.41 43.62 22.44
N GLN A 19 8.60 43.97 22.92
CA GLN A 19 9.26 43.24 24.00
C GLN A 19 8.42 43.12 25.29
N ALA A 20 7.46 44.06 25.50
CA ALA A 20 6.54 43.99 26.62
C ALA A 20 5.57 42.78 26.54
N SER A 21 5.36 42.25 25.34
CA SER A 21 4.52 41.04 25.12
C SER A 21 5.21 39.72 25.46
N LEU A 22 6.47 39.73 25.93
CA LEU A 22 7.23 38.52 26.22
C LEU A 22 6.53 37.62 27.24
N ASN A 23 6.09 38.16 28.35
CA ASN A 23 5.43 37.41 29.41
C ASN A 23 4.08 36.85 28.93
N ASP A 24 3.34 37.61 28.12
CA ASP A 24 2.05 37.17 27.58
C ASP A 24 2.24 35.97 26.63
N LEU A 25 3.30 35.97 25.81
CA LEU A 25 3.64 34.85 24.94
C LEU A 25 4.06 33.60 25.73
N VAL A 26 4.88 33.80 26.78
CA VAL A 26 5.31 32.71 27.67
C VAL A 26 4.11 32.06 28.37
N GLU A 27 3.19 32.86 28.91
CA GLU A 27 2.00 32.34 29.56
C GLU A 27 0.99 31.73 28.54
N ALA A 28 0.91 32.25 27.32
CA ALA A 28 0.10 31.63 26.27
C ALA A 28 0.64 30.26 25.86
N GLU A 29 1.98 30.12 25.68
CA GLU A 29 2.60 28.82 25.40
C GLU A 29 2.38 27.84 26.56
N PHE A 30 2.60 28.31 27.81
CA PHE A 30 2.35 27.48 28.97
C PHE A 30 0.88 27.05 29.10
N GLY A 31 -0.05 27.96 28.81
CA GLY A 31 -1.49 27.64 28.75
C GLY A 31 -1.82 26.56 27.73
N ALA A 32 -1.22 26.67 26.55
CA ALA A 32 -1.39 25.63 25.50
C ALA A 32 -0.82 24.26 25.96
N GLU A 33 0.33 24.21 26.62
CA GLU A 33 0.86 22.96 27.16
C GLU A 33 -0.07 22.38 28.25
N VAL A 34 -0.64 23.20 29.12
CA VAL A 34 -1.61 22.76 30.14
C VAL A 34 -2.86 22.16 29.51
N GLU A 35 -3.32 22.69 28.37
CA GLU A 35 -4.47 22.15 27.65
C GLU A 35 -4.13 20.84 26.90
N LEU A 36 -2.94 20.73 26.35
CA LEU A 36 -2.55 19.63 25.46
C LEU A 36 -1.91 18.45 26.19
N CYS A 37 -1.16 18.70 27.29
CA CYS A 37 -0.45 17.64 27.99
C CYS A 37 -1.40 16.71 28.73
N ARG A 38 -1.16 15.43 28.63
CA ARG A 38 -1.86 14.37 29.36
C ARG A 38 -0.86 13.46 30.04
N VAL A 39 -1.22 12.94 31.21
CA VAL A 39 -0.37 11.99 31.92
C VAL A 39 -0.41 10.63 31.20
N ASN A 40 0.76 10.03 31.03
CA ASN A 40 0.86 8.66 30.52
C ASN A 40 0.31 7.70 31.60
N GLN A 41 -0.82 7.00 31.30
CA GLN A 41 -1.54 6.18 32.28
C GLN A 41 -0.71 4.96 32.73
N ASP A 42 0.08 4.37 31.85
CA ASP A 42 0.95 3.22 32.19
C ASP A 42 2.05 3.66 33.16
N MET A 43 2.63 4.85 32.90
CA MET A 43 3.65 5.44 33.79
C MET A 43 3.05 5.92 35.10
N LEU A 44 1.83 6.49 35.07
CA LEU A 44 1.11 6.88 36.28
C LEU A 44 0.83 5.67 37.17
N GLY A 45 0.39 4.56 36.59
CA GLY A 45 0.19 3.31 37.34
C GLY A 45 1.45 2.86 38.05
N GLN A 46 2.58 2.79 37.35
CA GLN A 46 3.88 2.44 37.94
C GLN A 46 4.32 3.44 39.02
N TYR A 47 4.11 4.75 38.78
CA TYR A 47 4.41 5.81 39.75
C TYR A 47 3.65 5.62 41.06
N LEU A 48 2.35 5.40 40.96
CA LEU A 48 1.46 5.20 42.12
C LEU A 48 1.79 3.89 42.86
N ASP A 49 2.18 2.83 42.16
CA ASP A 49 2.64 1.58 42.77
C ASP A 49 3.91 1.79 43.58
N MET A 50 4.88 2.51 43.05
CA MET A 50 6.12 2.83 43.77
C MET A 50 5.84 3.70 45.01
N LYS A 51 4.94 4.68 44.91
CA LYS A 51 4.49 5.49 46.07
C LYS A 51 3.83 4.63 47.14
N ARG A 52 2.91 3.72 46.74
CA ARG A 52 2.25 2.79 47.68
C ARG A 52 3.22 1.82 48.35
N ALA A 53 4.28 1.43 47.65
CA ALA A 53 5.37 0.61 48.21
C ALA A 53 6.31 1.38 49.15
N GLY A 54 6.08 2.69 49.36
CA GLY A 54 6.85 3.52 50.27
C GLY A 54 8.16 4.09 49.68
N HIS A 55 8.35 3.98 48.37
CA HIS A 55 9.53 4.59 47.71
C HIS A 55 9.39 6.12 47.62
N ARG A 56 10.53 6.82 47.66
CA ARG A 56 10.59 8.22 47.28
C ARG A 56 10.58 8.33 45.78
N VAL A 57 9.59 9.03 45.21
CA VAL A 57 9.40 9.15 43.77
C VAL A 57 9.29 10.62 43.37
N GLY A 58 9.97 11.00 42.29
CA GLY A 58 9.94 12.38 41.81
C GLY A 58 10.28 12.47 40.32
N PHE A 59 10.53 13.70 39.90
CA PHE A 59 10.75 14.00 38.49
C PHE A 59 12.08 14.70 38.27
N ILE A 60 12.82 14.31 37.23
CA ILE A 60 14.04 14.97 36.75
C ILE A 60 13.82 15.20 35.25
N SER A 61 13.74 16.46 34.83
CA SER A 61 13.36 16.84 33.48
C SER A 61 14.35 17.77 32.81
N ASP A 62 14.71 17.46 31.57
CA ASP A 62 15.37 18.41 30.68
C ASP A 62 14.29 19.26 30.04
N THR A 63 14.13 20.49 30.51
CA THR A 63 13.08 21.42 30.11
C THR A 63 13.51 22.87 30.25
N TYR A 64 12.88 23.74 29.50
CA TYR A 64 12.99 25.19 29.62
C TYR A 64 11.98 25.80 30.63
N TRP A 65 11.03 25.00 31.10
CA TRP A 65 10.10 25.37 32.18
C TRP A 65 10.81 25.25 33.53
N ASP A 66 10.75 26.30 34.32
CA ASP A 66 11.24 26.24 35.71
C ASP A 66 10.40 25.23 36.54
N SER A 67 10.95 24.82 37.68
CA SER A 67 10.30 23.85 38.57
C SER A 67 8.90 24.29 39.03
N GLY A 68 8.64 25.59 39.16
CA GLY A 68 7.36 26.13 39.54
C GLY A 68 6.30 25.89 38.45
N ARG A 69 6.63 26.23 37.20
CA ARG A 69 5.72 25.95 36.06
C ARG A 69 5.60 24.44 35.82
N LEU A 70 6.67 23.69 35.88
CA LEU A 70 6.61 22.23 35.76
C LEU A 70 5.70 21.61 36.83
N ALA A 71 5.76 22.06 38.06
CA ALA A 71 4.86 21.63 39.13
C ALA A 71 3.38 21.96 38.85
N ARG A 72 3.12 23.16 38.25
CA ARG A 72 1.76 23.55 37.83
C ARG A 72 1.25 22.62 36.72
N LEU A 73 2.09 22.33 35.72
CA LEU A 73 1.76 21.42 34.60
C LEU A 73 1.44 20.01 35.10
N LEU A 74 2.31 19.44 35.94
CA LEU A 74 2.09 18.11 36.54
C LEU A 74 0.78 18.01 37.30
N ARG A 75 0.44 19.04 38.11
CA ARG A 75 -0.85 19.09 38.82
C ARG A 75 -2.04 19.29 37.91
N ALA A 76 -1.90 20.02 36.80
CA ALA A 76 -2.94 20.17 35.80
C ALA A 76 -3.23 18.83 35.11
N CYS A 77 -2.19 18.08 34.77
CA CYS A 77 -2.34 16.76 34.16
C CYS A 77 -2.97 15.73 35.12
N HIS A 78 -2.64 15.79 36.42
CA HIS A 78 -3.21 14.88 37.43
C HIS A 78 -3.24 15.57 38.83
N PRO A 79 -4.38 16.10 39.28
CA PRO A 79 -4.49 16.87 40.52
C PRO A 79 -3.99 16.16 41.79
N GLY A 80 -4.10 14.82 41.84
CA GLY A 80 -3.62 14.00 42.96
C GLY A 80 -2.14 13.59 42.90
N LEU A 81 -1.38 14.07 41.93
CA LEU A 81 0.02 13.69 41.77
C LEU A 81 0.89 14.39 42.84
N ALA A 82 1.55 13.60 43.68
CA ALA A 82 2.43 14.08 44.77
C ALA A 82 3.82 13.46 44.58
N TRP A 83 4.83 14.30 44.59
CA TRP A 83 6.23 13.89 44.42
C TRP A 83 7.10 14.32 45.59
N ASP A 84 8.24 13.65 45.80
CA ASP A 84 9.18 13.91 46.87
C ASP A 84 10.30 14.87 46.44
N PHE A 85 10.58 14.96 45.13
CA PHE A 85 11.57 15.87 44.54
C PHE A 85 11.21 16.22 43.10
N LEU A 86 11.65 17.39 42.64
CA LEU A 86 11.41 17.89 41.28
C LEU A 86 12.60 18.71 40.80
N TYR A 87 13.28 18.24 39.75
CA TYR A 87 14.46 18.90 39.17
C TYR A 87 14.18 19.28 37.71
N ALA A 88 14.29 20.56 37.40
CA ALA A 88 14.21 21.11 36.06
C ALA A 88 15.62 21.58 35.62
N SER A 89 16.10 21.11 34.47
CA SER A 89 17.44 21.42 33.96
C SER A 89 17.73 22.92 33.85
N CYS A 90 16.72 23.73 33.50
CA CYS A 90 16.87 25.17 33.36
C CYS A 90 17.14 25.90 34.70
N ASP A 91 16.71 25.34 35.81
CA ASP A 91 16.97 25.92 37.15
C ASP A 91 18.45 25.67 37.60
N HIS A 92 19.00 24.54 37.15
CA HIS A 92 20.37 24.13 37.56
C HIS A 92 21.42 24.43 36.48
N GLY A 93 21.03 24.94 35.31
CA GLY A 93 21.95 25.21 34.19
C GLY A 93 22.62 23.97 33.60
N SER A 94 22.16 22.78 33.95
CA SER A 94 22.74 21.49 33.55
C SER A 94 21.65 20.48 33.25
N GLY A 95 21.83 19.71 32.18
CA GLY A 95 20.89 18.65 31.77
C GLY A 95 21.23 17.27 32.36
N LYS A 96 20.36 16.30 32.14
CA LYS A 96 20.52 14.89 32.55
C LYS A 96 21.76 14.24 31.93
N SER A 97 22.10 14.63 30.69
CA SER A 97 23.35 14.17 30.05
C SER A 97 24.62 14.67 30.72
N ASP A 98 24.56 15.74 31.49
CA ASP A 98 25.70 16.44 32.05
C ASP A 98 25.75 16.25 33.58
N GLY A 99 25.18 17.16 34.36
CA GLY A 99 25.36 17.20 35.82
C GLY A 99 24.04 17.12 36.62
N LEU A 100 22.87 17.14 36.02
CA LEU A 100 21.60 17.21 36.74
C LEU A 100 21.37 15.98 37.66
N PHE A 101 21.79 14.79 37.25
CA PHE A 101 21.77 13.61 38.12
C PHE A 101 22.73 13.70 39.29
N ALA A 102 23.92 14.28 39.11
CA ALA A 102 24.86 14.51 40.20
C ALA A 102 24.29 15.50 41.24
N THR A 103 23.64 16.58 40.76
CA THR A 103 22.96 17.55 41.62
C THR A 103 21.86 16.86 42.44
N TYR A 104 21.01 16.05 41.79
CA TYR A 104 19.95 15.26 42.44
C TYR A 104 20.53 14.37 43.55
N LEU A 105 21.54 13.55 43.25
CA LEU A 105 22.13 12.62 44.21
C LEU A 105 22.74 13.36 45.41
N SER A 106 23.43 14.46 45.15
CA SER A 106 24.07 15.27 46.19
C SER A 106 23.05 15.95 47.10
N GLU A 107 22.05 16.62 46.52
CA GLU A 107 21.05 17.36 47.32
C GLU A 107 20.12 16.44 48.11
N GLN A 108 19.80 15.27 47.56
CA GLN A 108 18.94 14.29 48.25
C GLN A 108 19.69 13.37 49.19
N GLY A 109 21.03 13.37 49.15
CA GLY A 109 21.87 12.51 49.99
C GLY A 109 21.62 11.01 49.71
N ILE A 110 21.39 10.62 48.46
CA ILE A 110 21.02 9.26 48.07
C ILE A 110 22.20 8.57 47.38
N ASP A 111 22.39 7.28 47.70
CA ASP A 111 23.30 6.42 46.95
C ASP A 111 22.75 6.17 45.55
N ALA A 112 23.59 6.35 44.54
CA ALA A 112 23.23 6.14 43.14
C ALA A 112 22.72 4.71 42.87
N GLY A 113 23.36 3.71 43.52
CA GLY A 113 22.95 2.30 43.39
C GLY A 113 21.58 1.97 43.98
N ALA A 114 21.03 2.85 44.83
CA ALA A 114 19.68 2.75 45.37
C ALA A 114 18.63 3.50 44.52
N SER A 115 19.04 4.10 43.40
CA SER A 115 18.17 4.94 42.54
C SER A 115 17.87 4.27 41.22
N PHE A 116 16.59 4.39 40.79
CA PHE A 116 16.13 4.00 39.45
C PHE A 116 15.64 5.22 38.71
N HIS A 117 15.95 5.30 37.42
CA HIS A 117 15.44 6.33 36.53
C HIS A 117 14.72 5.69 35.34
N VAL A 118 13.50 6.12 35.05
CA VAL A 118 12.71 5.68 33.88
C VAL A 118 12.58 6.85 32.91
N GLY A 119 12.89 6.62 31.65
CA GLY A 119 12.78 7.65 30.63
C GLY A 119 12.91 7.08 29.22
N ASP A 120 12.61 7.91 28.23
CA ASP A 120 12.50 7.56 26.81
C ASP A 120 13.70 8.04 25.97
N ASN A 121 14.54 8.88 26.52
CA ASN A 121 15.71 9.41 25.82
C ASN A 121 16.96 8.57 26.11
N GLU A 122 17.43 7.81 25.10
CA GLU A 122 18.60 6.93 25.25
C GLU A 122 19.87 7.67 25.73
N LYS A 123 20.09 8.91 25.24
CA LYS A 123 21.26 9.71 25.62
C LYS A 123 21.12 10.31 27.01
N ALA A 124 20.00 10.99 27.26
CA ALA A 124 19.82 11.73 28.52
C ALA A 124 19.40 10.82 29.67
N ASP A 125 18.38 9.96 29.47
CA ASP A 125 17.82 9.14 30.53
C ASP A 125 18.63 7.88 30.80
N ILE A 126 19.09 7.19 29.73
CA ILE A 126 19.74 5.89 29.90
C ILE A 126 21.27 6.07 30.11
N LYS A 127 21.96 6.69 29.13
CA LYS A 127 23.41 6.89 29.22
C LYS A 127 23.78 7.91 30.32
N GLY A 128 22.94 8.97 30.47
CA GLY A 128 23.10 9.95 31.54
C GLY A 128 23.00 9.33 32.93
N ALA A 129 21.92 8.59 33.22
CA ALA A 129 21.74 7.93 34.52
C ALA A 129 22.85 6.90 34.78
N LYS A 130 23.26 6.07 33.82
CA LYS A 130 24.33 5.09 33.96
C LYS A 130 25.68 5.75 34.34
N ARG A 131 26.04 6.92 33.77
CA ARG A 131 27.27 7.64 34.10
C ARG A 131 27.35 8.00 35.57
N HIS A 132 26.23 8.22 36.22
CA HIS A 132 26.14 8.59 37.63
C HIS A 132 25.83 7.41 38.52
N GLY A 133 25.86 6.15 38.01
CA GLY A 133 25.61 4.93 38.79
C GLY A 133 24.14 4.65 39.11
N ILE A 134 23.22 5.41 38.53
CA ILE A 134 21.76 5.22 38.67
C ILE A 134 21.34 4.09 37.75
N HIS A 135 20.42 3.22 38.17
CA HIS A 135 19.87 2.15 37.38
C HIS A 135 18.80 2.68 36.40
N PRO A 136 19.06 2.74 35.08
CA PRO A 136 18.08 3.24 34.14
C PRO A 136 17.14 2.12 33.64
N ARG A 137 15.88 2.48 33.39
CA ARG A 137 14.92 1.69 32.65
C ARG A 137 14.43 2.46 31.46
N TYR A 138 14.64 1.90 30.27
CA TYR A 138 14.15 2.51 29.03
C TYR A 138 12.65 2.31 28.86
N TYR A 139 11.94 3.37 28.55
CA TYR A 139 10.51 3.38 28.23
C TYR A 139 10.31 3.94 26.82
N PRO A 140 10.30 3.10 25.78
CA PRO A 140 10.14 3.57 24.42
C PRO A 140 8.72 4.11 24.19
N GLN A 141 8.60 5.35 23.70
CA GLN A 141 7.32 5.93 23.32
C GLN A 141 6.85 5.43 21.96
N ALA A 142 7.77 5.14 21.05
CA ALA A 142 7.53 4.53 19.74
C ALA A 142 8.78 3.80 19.28
N SER A 143 8.62 2.73 18.47
CA SER A 143 9.75 2.14 17.76
C SER A 143 10.30 3.13 16.71
N ALA A 144 11.59 2.99 16.36
CA ALA A 144 12.19 3.77 15.27
C ALA A 144 11.44 3.58 13.95
N GLN A 145 10.97 2.35 13.71
CA GLN A 145 10.14 1.99 12.56
C GLN A 145 8.85 2.81 12.50
N LEU A 146 8.10 2.89 13.60
CA LEU A 146 6.84 3.65 13.63
C LEU A 146 7.09 5.16 13.44
N ALA A 147 8.20 5.68 13.97
CA ALA A 147 8.58 7.07 13.76
C ALA A 147 8.93 7.35 12.29
N SER A 148 9.66 6.46 11.63
CA SER A 148 9.95 6.53 10.19
C SER A 148 8.65 6.48 9.36
N ASN A 149 7.74 5.57 9.70
CA ASN A 149 6.44 5.48 9.04
C ASN A 149 5.66 6.79 9.13
N PHE A 150 5.62 7.44 10.30
CA PHE A 150 4.95 8.73 10.45
C PHE A 150 5.58 9.85 9.62
N GLN A 151 6.91 9.86 9.47
CA GLN A 151 7.59 10.84 8.60
C GLN A 151 7.20 10.63 7.12
N ARG A 152 7.19 9.39 6.65
CA ARG A 152 6.79 9.06 5.27
C ARG A 152 5.30 9.36 5.04
N GLU A 153 4.44 9.08 6.00
CA GLU A 153 3.02 9.45 5.94
C GLU A 153 2.84 10.96 5.82
N THR A 154 3.63 11.77 6.53
CA THR A 154 3.58 13.24 6.43
C THR A 154 3.96 13.69 5.01
N ALA A 155 5.08 13.21 4.49
CA ALA A 155 5.54 13.56 3.15
C ALA A 155 4.51 13.19 2.08
N LEU A 156 3.92 11.99 2.19
CA LEU A 156 2.87 11.55 1.28
C LEU A 156 1.59 12.37 1.43
N PHE A 157 1.17 12.68 2.65
CA PHE A 157 -0.03 13.48 2.89
C PHE A 157 0.06 14.83 2.18
N GLU A 158 1.19 15.52 2.29
CA GLU A 158 1.43 16.80 1.61
C GLU A 158 1.43 16.65 0.08
N LEU A 159 2.06 15.58 -0.42
CA LEU A 159 2.14 15.28 -1.85
C LEU A 159 0.76 14.93 -2.44
N LEU A 160 -0.02 14.11 -1.75
CA LEU A 160 -1.19 13.43 -2.30
C LEU A 160 -2.50 14.15 -2.01
N CYS A 161 -2.62 14.84 -0.87
CA CYS A 161 -3.85 15.50 -0.44
C CYS A 161 -3.90 17.01 -0.74
N GLY A 162 -2.96 17.53 -1.54
CA GLY A 162 -3.03 18.89 -2.08
C GLY A 162 -2.89 20.02 -1.04
N GLY A 163 -2.10 19.81 0.02
CA GLY A 163 -1.74 20.88 0.96
C GLY A 163 -2.68 21.05 2.15
N ALA A 164 -3.60 20.12 2.40
CA ALA A 164 -4.30 20.10 3.69
C ALA A 164 -3.28 19.82 4.81
N PRO A 165 -3.27 20.61 5.91
CA PRO A 165 -2.26 20.46 6.93
C PRO A 165 -2.31 19.08 7.58
N ALA A 166 -1.16 18.40 7.68
CA ALA A 166 -1.00 17.11 8.39
C ALA A 166 -1.37 17.17 9.89
N ARG A 167 -1.70 18.37 10.38
CA ARG A 167 -2.07 18.64 11.77
C ARG A 167 -3.50 18.22 12.13
N LEU A 168 -4.31 17.84 11.13
CA LEU A 168 -5.74 17.52 11.32
C LEU A 168 -6.01 16.04 11.59
N ASP A 169 -5.05 15.28 12.17
CA ASP A 169 -5.27 13.87 12.49
C ASP A 169 -6.00 13.63 13.83
N HIS A 170 -6.34 14.68 14.55
CA HIS A 170 -7.05 14.64 15.84
C HIS A 170 -6.45 13.61 16.82
N GLY A 171 -5.13 13.47 16.82
CA GLY A 171 -4.41 12.56 17.69
C GLY A 171 -4.32 11.11 17.20
N ALA A 172 -4.67 10.82 15.94
CA ALA A 172 -4.56 9.47 15.38
C ALA A 172 -3.16 8.88 15.51
N ARG A 173 -2.10 9.67 15.29
CA ARG A 173 -0.71 9.23 15.48
C ARG A 173 -0.39 8.98 16.94
N THR A 174 -0.90 9.82 17.84
CA THR A 174 -0.76 9.63 19.29
C THR A 174 -1.42 8.33 19.72
N LEU A 175 -2.67 8.09 19.28
CA LEU A 175 -3.39 6.85 19.55
C LEU A 175 -2.61 5.62 19.06
N ARG A 176 -2.16 5.63 17.81
CA ARG A 176 -1.39 4.53 17.22
C ARG A 176 -0.10 4.27 18.00
N ARG A 177 0.60 5.32 18.45
CA ARG A 177 1.81 5.22 19.26
C ARG A 177 1.55 4.61 20.62
N LEU A 178 0.50 5.06 21.31
CA LEU A 178 0.14 4.56 22.64
C LEU A 178 -0.29 3.09 22.59
N VAL A 179 -1.10 2.71 21.61
CA VAL A 179 -1.50 1.29 21.42
C VAL A 179 -0.29 0.42 21.07
N ALA A 180 0.62 0.90 20.20
CA ALA A 180 1.82 0.17 19.81
C ALA A 180 2.79 -0.03 21.00
N ALA A 181 2.93 0.95 21.88
CA ALA A 181 3.78 0.85 23.06
C ALA A 181 3.34 -0.29 24.01
N ARG A 182 2.05 -0.53 24.15
CA ARG A 182 1.49 -1.63 24.97
C ARG A 182 1.75 -3.02 24.37
N SER A 183 2.08 -3.09 23.09
CA SER A 183 2.32 -4.33 22.35
C SER A 183 3.79 -4.50 21.92
N ALA A 184 4.72 -3.85 22.60
CA ALA A 184 6.13 -3.97 22.32
C ALA A 184 6.62 -5.44 22.42
N GLY A 185 7.53 -5.83 21.51
CA GLY A 185 8.07 -7.20 21.46
C GLY A 185 7.25 -8.22 20.67
N ARG A 186 6.11 -7.83 20.09
CA ARG A 186 5.35 -8.66 19.13
C ARG A 186 6.04 -8.65 17.76
N SER A 187 5.73 -9.63 16.93
CA SER A 187 6.31 -9.76 15.58
C SER A 187 6.03 -8.54 14.68
N GLN A 188 6.80 -8.39 13.63
CA GLN A 188 6.63 -7.34 12.64
C GLN A 188 5.26 -7.44 11.94
N ALA A 189 4.80 -8.65 11.63
CA ALA A 189 3.49 -8.89 11.05
C ALA A 189 2.35 -8.37 11.96
N PHE A 190 2.42 -8.70 13.26
CA PHE A 190 1.47 -8.19 14.23
C PHE A 190 1.52 -6.66 14.35
N GLN A 191 2.72 -6.06 14.37
CA GLN A 191 2.90 -4.61 14.44
C GLN A 191 2.35 -3.90 13.21
N LEU A 192 2.49 -4.48 12.00
CA LEU A 192 1.89 -3.96 10.78
C LEU A 192 0.36 -3.92 10.90
N GLY A 193 -0.24 -5.01 11.37
CA GLY A 193 -1.67 -5.06 11.66
C GLY A 193 -2.11 -4.00 12.68
N LEU A 194 -1.38 -3.92 13.79
CA LEU A 194 -1.68 -3.01 14.90
C LEU A 194 -1.56 -1.53 14.50
N THR A 195 -0.55 -1.16 13.70
CA THR A 195 -0.21 0.26 13.46
C THR A 195 -0.70 0.79 12.11
N VAL A 196 -1.07 -0.07 11.17
CA VAL A 196 -1.53 0.31 9.83
C VAL A 196 -2.97 -0.14 9.59
N LEU A 197 -3.24 -1.46 9.58
CA LEU A 197 -4.57 -1.95 9.21
C LEU A 197 -5.62 -1.69 10.28
N GLY A 198 -5.31 -1.92 11.54
CA GLY A 198 -6.24 -1.71 12.65
C GLY A 198 -6.79 -0.28 12.68
N PRO A 199 -5.93 0.76 12.69
CA PRO A 199 -6.37 2.15 12.62
C PRO A 199 -7.25 2.45 11.42
N VAL A 200 -6.86 1.99 10.22
CA VAL A 200 -7.60 2.23 8.98
C VAL A 200 -8.95 1.54 9.00
N MET A 201 -9.00 0.26 9.39
CA MET A 201 -10.25 -0.51 9.40
C MET A 201 -11.20 -0.05 10.52
N THR A 202 -10.69 0.42 11.66
CA THR A 202 -11.49 1.05 12.71
C THR A 202 -12.13 2.36 12.20
N ALA A 203 -11.36 3.21 11.52
CA ALA A 203 -11.88 4.42 10.90
C ALA A 203 -12.92 4.11 9.80
N PHE A 204 -12.68 3.07 9.03
CA PHE A 204 -13.63 2.61 8.02
C PHE A 204 -14.93 2.09 8.66
N ASP A 205 -14.86 1.39 9.79
CA ASP A 205 -16.06 0.98 10.53
C ASP A 205 -16.90 2.17 11.02
N VAL A 206 -16.26 3.25 11.47
CA VAL A 206 -16.97 4.50 11.82
C VAL A 206 -17.67 5.10 10.58
N PHE A 207 -17.02 5.11 9.43
CA PHE A 207 -17.65 5.54 8.17
C PHE A 207 -18.85 4.66 7.81
N VAL A 208 -18.72 3.34 7.86
CA VAL A 208 -19.81 2.39 7.59
C VAL A 208 -20.99 2.60 8.55
N THR A 209 -20.70 2.86 9.83
CA THR A 209 -21.72 3.17 10.83
C THR A 209 -22.52 4.41 10.47
N ARG A 210 -21.83 5.49 10.12
CA ARG A 210 -22.49 6.75 9.67
C ARG A 210 -23.33 6.54 8.42
N ARG A 211 -22.85 5.72 7.48
CA ARG A 211 -23.64 5.36 6.30
C ARG A 211 -24.94 4.63 6.65
N CYS A 212 -24.89 3.70 7.63
CA CYS A 212 -26.11 3.04 8.11
C CYS A 212 -27.06 4.04 8.81
N GLU A 213 -26.52 4.97 9.59
CA GLU A 213 -27.31 6.02 10.26
C GLU A 213 -27.96 6.97 9.26
N GLU A 214 -27.27 7.37 8.20
CA GLU A 214 -27.82 8.20 7.12
C GLU A 214 -28.98 7.52 6.38
N MET A 215 -28.96 6.20 6.28
CA MET A 215 -30.04 5.42 5.67
C MET A 215 -31.19 5.15 6.64
N ALA A 216 -30.99 5.33 7.95
CA ALA A 216 -32.02 5.09 8.97
C ALA A 216 -33.13 6.15 8.91
N GLY A 217 -34.39 5.73 9.13
CA GLY A 217 -35.54 6.63 9.14
C GLY A 217 -36.85 5.88 9.44
N PRO A 218 -37.95 6.59 9.56
CA PRO A 218 -39.25 5.97 9.80
C PRO A 218 -39.60 4.98 8.68
N GLY A 219 -39.94 3.75 9.06
CA GLY A 219 -40.30 2.69 8.11
C GLY A 219 -39.11 2.07 7.35
N ARG A 220 -37.88 2.47 7.64
CA ARG A 220 -36.68 1.88 7.03
C ARG A 220 -36.05 0.85 7.95
N LYS A 221 -35.82 -0.35 7.42
CA LYS A 221 -35.09 -1.42 8.10
C LYS A 221 -33.72 -1.59 7.39
N VAL A 222 -32.70 -0.97 7.97
CA VAL A 222 -31.34 -0.98 7.44
C VAL A 222 -30.59 -2.19 7.98
N VAL A 223 -29.99 -2.97 7.11
CA VAL A 223 -29.13 -4.12 7.43
C VAL A 223 -27.74 -3.88 6.85
N LEU A 224 -26.71 -4.22 7.63
CA LEU A 224 -25.30 -4.15 7.22
C LEU A 224 -24.79 -5.54 6.86
N GLY A 225 -24.22 -5.64 5.64
CA GLY A 225 -23.53 -6.82 5.17
C GLY A 225 -22.12 -6.49 4.69
N PHE A 226 -21.15 -7.31 5.08
CA PHE A 226 -19.78 -7.24 4.59
C PHE A 226 -19.56 -8.26 3.48
N LEU A 227 -19.07 -7.82 2.32
CA LEU A 227 -18.87 -8.72 1.19
C LEU A 227 -17.63 -9.60 1.42
N GLY A 228 -17.79 -10.89 1.40
CA GLY A 228 -16.69 -11.84 1.38
C GLY A 228 -16.02 -11.81 0.00
N ARG A 229 -14.81 -11.94 -0.09
CA ARG A 229 -13.63 -12.36 0.68
C ARG A 229 -12.92 -11.18 1.39
N ASP A 230 -12.86 -10.03 0.70
CA ASP A 230 -12.01 -8.88 1.04
C ASP A 230 -12.60 -8.07 2.20
N GLY A 231 -13.92 -8.10 2.41
CA GLY A 231 -14.59 -7.53 3.58
C GLY A 231 -14.43 -8.32 4.90
N PHE A 232 -13.66 -9.42 4.91
CA PHE A 232 -13.51 -10.27 6.09
C PHE A 232 -12.93 -9.53 7.30
N LEU A 233 -11.79 -8.84 7.12
CA LEU A 233 -11.17 -8.12 8.22
C LEU A 233 -12.09 -7.01 8.76
N SER A 234 -12.74 -6.25 7.87
CA SER A 234 -13.70 -5.21 8.27
C SER A 234 -14.88 -5.79 9.08
N HIS A 235 -15.40 -6.96 8.69
CA HIS A 235 -16.42 -7.67 9.44
C HIS A 235 -15.91 -8.08 10.85
N ARG A 236 -14.68 -8.61 10.95
CA ARG A 236 -14.07 -8.99 12.22
C ARG A 236 -13.83 -7.78 13.14
N ILE A 237 -13.40 -6.65 12.58
CA ILE A 237 -13.26 -5.37 13.30
C ILE A 237 -14.62 -4.93 13.85
N ARG A 238 -15.68 -4.99 13.02
CA ARG A 238 -17.05 -4.68 13.45
C ARG A 238 -17.51 -5.53 14.63
N GLN A 239 -17.21 -6.82 14.57
CA GLN A 239 -17.53 -7.74 15.68
C GLN A 239 -16.78 -7.40 16.96
N GLU A 240 -15.50 -7.05 16.84
CA GLU A 240 -14.65 -6.66 17.99
C GLU A 240 -15.15 -5.37 18.65
N LEU A 241 -15.52 -4.35 17.82
CA LEU A 241 -15.94 -3.04 18.33
C LEU A 241 -17.35 -3.05 18.95
N HIS A 242 -18.29 -3.75 18.35
CA HIS A 242 -19.71 -3.57 18.66
C HIS A 242 -20.39 -4.82 19.22
N GLY A 243 -19.81 -6.01 19.01
CA GLY A 243 -20.47 -7.28 19.36
C GLY A 243 -21.85 -7.47 18.71
N ALA A 244 -22.23 -6.59 17.79
CA ALA A 244 -23.54 -6.55 17.15
C ALA A 244 -23.60 -7.47 15.94
N PRO A 245 -24.75 -8.12 15.66
CA PRO A 245 -24.89 -8.96 14.49
C PRO A 245 -24.77 -8.12 13.22
N SER A 246 -23.85 -8.52 12.34
CA SER A 246 -23.72 -8.06 10.97
C SER A 246 -23.57 -9.27 10.07
N ALA A 247 -24.05 -9.18 8.82
CA ALA A 247 -23.95 -10.29 7.89
C ALA A 247 -22.55 -10.32 7.25
N TYR A 248 -21.90 -11.49 7.26
CA TYR A 248 -20.78 -11.76 6.38
C TYR A 248 -21.30 -12.47 5.15
N ILE A 249 -21.36 -11.76 4.03
CA ILE A 249 -21.98 -12.23 2.78
C ILE A 249 -20.91 -12.79 1.87
N GLU A 250 -20.77 -14.10 1.85
CA GLU A 250 -19.82 -14.79 0.99
C GLU A 250 -20.35 -14.83 -0.46
N ILE A 251 -19.91 -13.86 -1.23
CA ILE A 251 -20.22 -13.69 -2.63
C ILE A 251 -18.98 -13.13 -3.34
N ASN A 252 -18.78 -13.47 -4.59
CA ASN A 252 -17.70 -12.89 -5.39
C ASN A 252 -18.22 -12.41 -6.75
N ARG A 253 -17.36 -11.66 -7.47
CA ARG A 253 -17.71 -11.11 -8.79
C ARG A 253 -18.16 -12.18 -9.78
N ARG A 254 -17.49 -13.34 -9.83
CA ARG A 254 -17.85 -14.44 -10.73
C ARG A 254 -19.28 -14.94 -10.48
N VAL A 255 -19.55 -15.33 -9.25
CA VAL A 255 -20.86 -15.89 -8.88
C VAL A 255 -21.98 -14.87 -9.06
N SER A 256 -21.76 -13.62 -8.65
CA SER A 256 -22.78 -12.57 -8.77
C SER A 256 -23.08 -12.22 -10.24
N LEU A 257 -22.07 -12.11 -11.10
CA LEU A 257 -22.26 -11.84 -12.53
C LEU A 257 -22.98 -12.98 -13.23
N ILE A 258 -22.61 -14.25 -12.97
CA ILE A 258 -23.31 -15.39 -13.55
C ILE A 258 -24.76 -15.44 -13.07
N ALA A 259 -25.02 -15.27 -11.77
CA ALA A 259 -26.36 -15.28 -11.22
C ALA A 259 -27.24 -14.11 -11.74
N SER A 260 -26.63 -12.98 -12.11
CA SER A 260 -27.35 -11.82 -12.68
C SER A 260 -27.70 -11.96 -14.16
N ALA A 261 -27.20 -13.01 -14.84
CA ALA A 261 -27.40 -13.18 -16.27
C ALA A 261 -28.84 -13.55 -16.63
N ASP A 262 -29.41 -12.79 -17.51
CA ASP A 262 -30.69 -13.04 -18.25
C ASP A 262 -30.46 -13.17 -19.76
N THR A 263 -29.22 -12.95 -20.18
CA THR A 263 -28.67 -13.14 -21.52
C THR A 263 -27.29 -13.79 -21.41
N MET A 264 -26.68 -14.12 -22.55
CA MET A 264 -25.28 -14.61 -22.56
C MET A 264 -24.25 -13.52 -22.30
N GLN A 265 -24.58 -12.23 -22.49
CA GLN A 265 -23.64 -11.13 -22.47
C GLN A 265 -22.82 -11.01 -21.18
N PRO A 266 -23.39 -11.13 -19.96
CA PRO A 266 -22.59 -11.10 -18.72
C PRO A 266 -21.50 -12.16 -18.65
N LEU A 267 -21.74 -13.35 -19.21
CA LEU A 267 -20.72 -14.40 -19.28
C LEU A 267 -19.65 -14.07 -20.33
N VAL A 268 -20.02 -13.54 -21.48
CA VAL A 268 -19.10 -13.06 -22.52
C VAL A 268 -18.19 -11.96 -21.94
N ASP A 269 -18.76 -10.97 -21.25
CA ASP A 269 -18.01 -9.88 -20.63
C ASP A 269 -17.06 -10.36 -19.51
N LEU A 270 -17.47 -11.40 -18.79
CA LEU A 270 -16.61 -12.01 -17.76
C LEU A 270 -15.44 -12.73 -18.40
N LEU A 271 -15.69 -13.54 -19.43
CA LEU A 271 -14.65 -14.29 -20.15
C LEU A 271 -13.66 -13.36 -20.84
N GLY A 272 -14.09 -12.28 -21.47
CA GLY A 272 -13.22 -11.30 -22.11
C GLY A 272 -12.19 -10.65 -21.17
N LYS A 273 -12.37 -10.77 -19.84
CA LYS A 273 -11.43 -10.30 -18.83
C LYS A 273 -10.45 -11.39 -18.33
N VAL A 274 -10.63 -12.62 -18.79
CA VAL A 274 -9.78 -13.76 -18.40
C VAL A 274 -8.63 -13.91 -19.39
N LEU A 275 -7.39 -13.83 -18.92
CA LEU A 275 -6.22 -13.94 -19.82
C LEU A 275 -6.10 -15.32 -20.46
N LYS A 276 -6.27 -16.39 -19.67
CA LYS A 276 -6.16 -17.79 -20.12
C LYS A 276 -7.19 -18.65 -19.38
N ILE A 277 -7.82 -19.57 -20.08
CA ILE A 277 -8.82 -20.49 -19.54
C ILE A 277 -8.69 -21.87 -20.20
N ASP A 278 -8.88 -22.92 -19.42
CA ASP A 278 -8.95 -24.31 -19.89
C ASP A 278 -10.35 -24.91 -19.73
N ALA A 279 -10.56 -26.09 -20.32
CA ALA A 279 -11.82 -26.80 -20.28
C ALA A 279 -12.31 -27.14 -18.86
N PRO A 280 -11.47 -27.63 -17.94
CA PRO A 280 -11.86 -27.84 -16.54
C PRO A 280 -12.35 -26.58 -15.85
N THR A 281 -11.62 -25.47 -15.99
CA THR A 281 -11.95 -24.18 -15.42
C THR A 281 -13.29 -23.65 -15.96
N PHE A 282 -13.50 -23.71 -17.28
CA PHE A 282 -14.77 -23.31 -17.88
C PHE A 282 -15.94 -24.16 -17.35
N ARG A 283 -15.77 -25.50 -17.31
CA ARG A 283 -16.80 -26.39 -16.77
C ARG A 283 -17.13 -26.09 -15.32
N ASP A 284 -16.12 -25.79 -14.50
CA ASP A 284 -16.34 -25.43 -13.10
C ASP A 284 -17.02 -24.07 -12.93
N MET A 285 -16.81 -23.17 -13.89
CA MET A 285 -17.45 -21.85 -13.91
C MET A 285 -18.95 -21.96 -14.26
N VAL A 286 -19.29 -22.64 -15.34
CA VAL A 286 -20.66 -22.67 -15.87
C VAL A 286 -21.40 -23.97 -15.60
N LYS A 287 -20.78 -24.97 -14.98
CA LYS A 287 -21.32 -26.29 -14.62
C LYS A 287 -21.79 -27.16 -15.79
N ILE A 288 -21.54 -26.76 -17.03
CA ILE A 288 -21.77 -27.53 -18.23
C ILE A 288 -20.51 -27.63 -19.09
N MET A 289 -20.46 -28.63 -19.93
CA MET A 289 -19.40 -28.79 -20.93
C MET A 289 -20.03 -29.37 -22.22
N PRO A 290 -20.66 -28.54 -23.04
CA PRO A 290 -21.17 -29.00 -24.34
C PRO A 290 -20.04 -29.54 -25.21
N ALA A 291 -20.34 -30.51 -26.05
CA ALA A 291 -19.36 -31.15 -26.94
C ALA A 291 -18.63 -30.14 -27.85
N LYS A 292 -19.32 -29.08 -28.30
CA LYS A 292 -18.71 -28.00 -29.09
C LYS A 292 -17.66 -27.21 -28.31
N VAL A 293 -17.90 -26.95 -27.01
CA VAL A 293 -16.92 -26.27 -26.14
C VAL A 293 -15.71 -27.15 -25.89
N ALA A 294 -15.93 -28.45 -25.64
CA ALA A 294 -14.83 -29.40 -25.50
C ALA A 294 -13.96 -29.48 -26.77
N ALA A 295 -14.63 -29.48 -27.96
CA ALA A 295 -13.93 -29.46 -29.24
C ALA A 295 -13.18 -28.15 -29.49
N PHE A 296 -13.72 -27.00 -29.06
CA PHE A 296 -13.03 -25.72 -29.14
C PHE A 296 -11.69 -25.73 -28.38
N PHE A 297 -11.69 -26.19 -27.12
CA PHE A 297 -10.44 -26.31 -26.35
C PHE A 297 -9.46 -27.33 -26.96
N GLY A 298 -9.98 -28.41 -27.57
CA GLY A 298 -9.17 -29.39 -28.29
C GLY A 298 -8.44 -28.84 -29.52
N GLY A 299 -8.81 -27.67 -30.01
CA GLY A 299 -8.14 -26.95 -31.11
C GLY A 299 -6.86 -26.24 -30.71
N PHE A 300 -6.60 -26.09 -29.41
CA PHE A 300 -5.40 -25.43 -28.89
C PHE A 300 -4.34 -26.47 -28.48
N PRO A 301 -3.03 -26.21 -28.74
CA PRO A 301 -1.96 -27.19 -28.49
C PRO A 301 -1.91 -27.68 -27.03
N ASP A 302 -2.14 -26.78 -26.08
CA ASP A 302 -2.09 -27.06 -24.64
C ASP A 302 -3.51 -27.18 -24.01
N GLY A 303 -4.57 -27.17 -24.83
CA GLY A 303 -5.95 -27.13 -24.34
C GLY A 303 -6.34 -25.84 -23.63
N ILE A 304 -5.55 -24.76 -23.82
CA ILE A 304 -5.74 -23.45 -23.17
C ILE A 304 -6.04 -22.40 -24.23
N ALA A 305 -7.17 -21.68 -24.09
CA ALA A 305 -7.55 -20.54 -24.91
C ALA A 305 -7.36 -19.24 -24.14
N SER A 306 -7.29 -18.10 -24.84
CA SER A 306 -7.55 -16.83 -24.19
C SER A 306 -9.04 -16.70 -23.87
N GLY A 307 -9.36 -15.93 -22.85
CA GLY A 307 -10.75 -15.66 -22.51
C GLY A 307 -11.47 -14.87 -23.61
N GLU A 308 -10.77 -14.02 -24.34
CA GLU A 308 -11.30 -13.25 -25.47
C GLU A 308 -11.69 -14.17 -26.63
N GLU A 309 -10.82 -15.10 -27.04
CA GLU A 309 -11.15 -16.10 -28.08
C GLU A 309 -12.37 -16.94 -27.72
N LEU A 310 -12.45 -17.35 -26.44
CA LEU A 310 -13.62 -18.10 -25.96
C LEU A 310 -14.88 -17.23 -25.93
N ALA A 311 -14.78 -15.98 -25.48
CA ALA A 311 -15.89 -15.03 -25.41
C ALA A 311 -16.50 -14.77 -26.82
N GLU A 312 -15.66 -14.58 -27.82
CA GLU A 312 -16.08 -14.42 -29.21
C GLU A 312 -16.75 -15.68 -29.79
N ALA A 313 -16.20 -16.85 -29.46
CA ALA A 313 -16.74 -18.13 -29.99
C ALA A 313 -18.00 -18.59 -29.25
N LEU A 314 -18.20 -18.18 -27.99
CA LEU A 314 -19.23 -18.72 -27.08
C LEU A 314 -20.65 -18.74 -27.65
N PRO A 315 -21.15 -17.68 -28.36
CA PRO A 315 -22.50 -17.69 -28.95
C PRO A 315 -22.73 -18.78 -29.97
N GLY A 316 -21.67 -19.28 -30.60
CA GLY A 316 -21.74 -20.43 -31.54
C GLY A 316 -21.58 -21.79 -30.88
N LEU A 317 -21.07 -21.82 -29.64
CA LEU A 317 -20.73 -23.05 -28.91
C LEU A 317 -21.84 -23.53 -27.97
N ILE A 318 -22.59 -22.60 -27.37
CA ILE A 318 -23.64 -22.88 -26.37
C ILE A 318 -24.95 -22.17 -26.76
N ASP A 319 -26.06 -22.82 -26.52
CA ASP A 319 -27.36 -22.16 -26.62
C ASP A 319 -27.51 -21.10 -25.52
N PRO A 320 -27.80 -19.83 -25.86
CA PRO A 320 -28.06 -18.79 -24.88
C PRO A 320 -29.10 -19.20 -23.80
N ALA A 321 -30.11 -19.98 -24.17
CA ALA A 321 -31.14 -20.46 -23.25
C ALA A 321 -30.57 -21.38 -22.15
N GLU A 322 -29.53 -22.17 -22.45
CA GLU A 322 -28.86 -23.01 -21.45
C GLU A 322 -28.13 -22.15 -20.39
N ILE A 323 -27.47 -21.09 -20.82
CA ILE A 323 -26.77 -20.16 -19.92
C ILE A 323 -27.76 -19.43 -19.01
N VAL A 324 -28.88 -18.96 -19.56
CA VAL A 324 -29.94 -18.30 -18.80
C VAL A 324 -30.58 -19.25 -17.77
N ALA A 325 -30.80 -20.51 -18.13
CA ALA A 325 -31.33 -21.53 -17.21
C ALA A 325 -30.34 -21.82 -16.05
N LEU A 326 -29.06 -21.93 -16.34
CA LEU A 326 -28.02 -22.10 -15.33
C LEU A 326 -27.94 -20.90 -14.39
N ALA A 327 -27.96 -19.68 -14.94
CA ALA A 327 -27.96 -18.45 -14.17
C ALA A 327 -29.19 -18.37 -13.24
N ALA A 328 -30.38 -18.71 -13.72
CA ALA A 328 -31.58 -18.77 -12.90
C ALA A 328 -31.46 -19.78 -11.75
N GLY A 329 -30.92 -20.98 -12.03
CA GLY A 329 -30.67 -21.99 -11.00
C GLY A 329 -29.67 -21.50 -9.91
N LEU A 330 -28.59 -20.84 -10.32
CA LEU A 330 -27.61 -20.25 -9.37
C LEU A 330 -28.24 -19.11 -8.58
N ARG A 331 -29.04 -18.26 -9.21
CA ARG A 331 -29.76 -17.14 -8.59
C ARG A 331 -30.69 -17.62 -7.47
N VAL A 332 -31.46 -18.68 -7.71
CA VAL A 332 -32.33 -19.29 -6.68
C VAL A 332 -31.52 -19.76 -5.47
N ARG A 333 -30.39 -20.41 -5.70
CA ARG A 333 -29.53 -20.90 -4.60
C ARG A 333 -28.85 -19.72 -3.85
N LEU A 334 -28.39 -18.71 -4.57
CA LEU A 334 -27.83 -17.49 -3.97
C LEU A 334 -28.86 -16.77 -3.09
N LEU A 335 -30.10 -16.60 -3.56
CA LEU A 335 -31.15 -15.95 -2.79
C LEU A 335 -31.54 -16.75 -1.55
N ALA A 336 -31.59 -18.08 -1.64
CA ALA A 336 -31.78 -18.93 -0.46
C ALA A 336 -30.64 -18.73 0.56
N TYR A 337 -29.41 -18.60 0.13
CA TYR A 337 -28.26 -18.28 0.97
C TYR A 337 -28.39 -16.87 1.59
N LEU A 338 -28.72 -15.83 0.82
CA LEU A 338 -28.89 -14.46 1.33
C LEU A 338 -29.97 -14.36 2.39
N ARG A 339 -31.15 -15.00 2.17
CA ARG A 339 -32.25 -15.05 3.16
C ARG A 339 -31.83 -15.70 4.48
N ARG A 340 -30.93 -16.67 4.43
CA ARG A 340 -30.44 -17.33 5.64
C ARG A 340 -29.34 -16.52 6.35
N THR A 341 -28.52 -15.81 5.58
CA THR A 341 -27.30 -15.13 6.09
C THR A 341 -27.60 -13.70 6.54
N ILE A 342 -28.50 -13.00 5.86
CA ILE A 342 -28.84 -11.61 6.17
C ILE A 342 -30.03 -11.61 7.14
N PRO A 343 -29.84 -11.11 8.39
CA PRO A 343 -30.92 -11.06 9.37
C PRO A 343 -32.10 -10.22 8.85
N GLY A 344 -33.30 -10.80 8.83
CA GLY A 344 -34.51 -10.12 8.41
C GLY A 344 -34.52 -9.71 6.94
N PHE A 345 -33.89 -10.49 6.05
CA PHE A 345 -33.79 -10.21 4.63
C PHE A 345 -35.12 -9.84 3.94
N ASP A 346 -36.18 -10.62 4.20
CA ASP A 346 -37.48 -10.37 3.56
C ASP A 346 -38.20 -9.11 4.10
N ASP A 347 -37.79 -8.59 5.24
CA ASP A 347 -38.29 -7.34 5.81
C ASP A 347 -37.33 -6.14 5.62
N CYS A 348 -36.14 -6.38 5.06
CA CYS A 348 -35.10 -5.39 4.85
C CYS A 348 -35.54 -4.40 3.75
N THR A 349 -35.45 -3.11 4.02
CA THR A 349 -35.71 -2.06 3.02
C THR A 349 -34.43 -1.51 2.41
N ASP A 350 -33.33 -1.57 3.17
CA ASP A 350 -32.04 -0.97 2.82
C ASP A 350 -30.92 -1.91 3.25
N LEU A 351 -30.11 -2.35 2.30
CA LEU A 351 -28.94 -3.19 2.53
C LEU A 351 -27.67 -2.39 2.26
N VAL A 352 -26.90 -2.10 3.32
CA VAL A 352 -25.60 -1.48 3.21
C VAL A 352 -24.56 -2.57 2.97
N LEU A 353 -23.81 -2.47 1.88
CA LEU A 353 -22.79 -3.41 1.46
C LEU A 353 -21.40 -2.82 1.71
N ALA A 354 -20.70 -3.30 2.71
CA ALA A 354 -19.34 -2.86 3.05
C ALA A 354 -18.28 -3.77 2.43
N ASP A 355 -17.27 -3.17 1.78
CA ASP A 355 -16.17 -3.89 1.12
C ASP A 355 -14.92 -3.00 0.97
N LEU A 356 -13.79 -3.58 0.58
CA LEU A 356 -12.62 -2.79 0.17
C LEU A 356 -12.92 -1.92 -1.07
N GLY A 357 -13.75 -2.38 -1.99
CA GLY A 357 -14.24 -1.59 -3.10
C GLY A 357 -14.20 -2.36 -4.44
N TYR A 358 -14.10 -1.75 -5.59
CA TYR A 358 -13.76 -0.36 -5.94
C TYR A 358 -14.80 0.24 -6.90
N SER A 359 -15.41 -0.60 -7.74
CA SER A 359 -16.36 -0.22 -8.81
C SER A 359 -17.79 -0.71 -8.55
N GLY A 360 -18.05 -1.33 -7.40
CA GLY A 360 -19.37 -1.81 -7.02
C GLY A 360 -19.93 -2.94 -7.90
N SER A 361 -19.07 -3.75 -8.54
CA SER A 361 -19.52 -4.80 -9.48
C SER A 361 -20.47 -5.82 -8.86
N VAL A 362 -20.25 -6.20 -7.59
CA VAL A 362 -21.15 -7.10 -6.85
C VAL A 362 -22.48 -6.41 -6.53
N GLN A 363 -22.45 -5.13 -6.13
CA GLN A 363 -23.66 -4.34 -5.88
C GLN A 363 -24.54 -4.26 -7.14
N LYS A 364 -23.95 -3.91 -8.29
CA LYS A 364 -24.65 -3.85 -9.57
C LYS A 364 -25.26 -5.20 -9.99
N ALA A 365 -24.49 -6.27 -9.80
CA ALA A 365 -24.99 -7.62 -10.08
C ALA A 365 -26.15 -8.01 -9.14
N LEU A 366 -26.05 -7.69 -7.84
CA LEU A 366 -27.15 -7.89 -6.88
C LEU A 366 -28.38 -7.06 -7.23
N ARG A 367 -28.21 -5.80 -7.67
CA ARG A 367 -29.33 -4.98 -8.16
C ARG A 367 -30.07 -5.68 -9.28
N ARG A 368 -29.35 -6.16 -10.30
CA ARG A 368 -29.98 -6.89 -11.40
C ARG A 368 -30.64 -8.19 -10.95
N ILE A 369 -30.04 -8.94 -10.02
CA ILE A 369 -30.66 -10.14 -9.44
C ILE A 369 -31.98 -9.77 -8.74
N PHE A 370 -32.00 -8.70 -7.96
CA PHE A 370 -33.18 -8.26 -7.22
C PHE A 370 -34.29 -7.79 -8.17
N ASP A 371 -33.95 -7.08 -9.24
CA ASP A 371 -34.89 -6.64 -10.25
C ASP A 371 -35.55 -7.85 -10.99
N LEU A 372 -34.74 -8.86 -11.34
CA LEU A 372 -35.23 -10.08 -11.98
C LEU A 372 -36.19 -10.90 -11.10
N GLU A 373 -36.05 -10.78 -9.79
CA GLU A 373 -36.84 -11.54 -8.79
C GLU A 373 -37.87 -10.68 -8.05
N GLY A 374 -38.04 -9.41 -8.44
CA GLY A 374 -39.03 -8.50 -7.86
C GLY A 374 -38.74 -8.14 -6.39
N ILE A 375 -37.44 -8.06 -6.00
CA ILE A 375 -37.02 -7.71 -4.64
C ILE A 375 -36.77 -6.21 -4.57
N GLU A 376 -37.49 -5.49 -3.71
CA GLU A 376 -37.47 -4.01 -3.62
C GLU A 376 -36.45 -3.47 -2.60
N ILE A 377 -35.43 -4.23 -2.21
CA ILE A 377 -34.37 -3.78 -1.31
C ILE A 377 -33.48 -2.77 -2.03
N ARG A 378 -33.25 -1.60 -1.42
CA ARG A 378 -32.27 -0.61 -1.90
C ARG A 378 -30.85 -1.02 -1.48
N LEU A 379 -29.88 -0.87 -2.38
CA LEU A 379 -28.49 -1.26 -2.16
C LEU A 379 -27.61 -0.03 -1.98
N HIS A 380 -26.87 0.03 -0.87
CA HIS A 380 -26.01 1.14 -0.53
C HIS A 380 -24.58 0.66 -0.36
N GLY A 381 -23.70 0.93 -1.32
CA GLY A 381 -22.28 0.59 -1.22
C GLY A 381 -21.55 1.49 -0.23
N ALA A 382 -20.77 0.88 0.66
CA ALA A 382 -19.83 1.55 1.56
C ALA A 382 -18.44 0.94 1.35
N TYR A 383 -17.59 1.62 0.58
CA TYR A 383 -16.31 1.09 0.12
C TYR A 383 -15.13 1.77 0.81
N LEU A 384 -14.08 1.01 1.17
CA LEU A 384 -12.86 1.61 1.70
C LEU A 384 -12.23 2.57 0.68
N MET A 385 -12.18 2.15 -0.59
CA MET A 385 -11.77 3.00 -1.72
C MET A 385 -12.77 2.85 -2.86
N SER A 386 -13.05 3.95 -3.57
CA SER A 386 -14.00 3.96 -4.68
C SER A 386 -13.41 4.51 -5.96
N LEU A 387 -13.81 3.95 -7.10
CA LEU A 387 -13.74 4.60 -8.41
C LEU A 387 -15.07 5.33 -8.59
N ASP A 388 -15.12 6.64 -8.28
CA ASP A 388 -16.38 7.38 -8.18
C ASP A 388 -17.11 7.44 -9.52
N ASP A 389 -16.38 7.52 -10.64
CA ASP A 389 -16.90 7.41 -12.01
C ASP A 389 -17.56 6.06 -12.33
N ALA A 390 -17.23 5.01 -11.58
CA ALA A 390 -17.87 3.71 -11.75
C ALA A 390 -19.29 3.64 -11.16
N PHE A 391 -19.76 4.68 -10.47
CA PHE A 391 -21.09 4.68 -9.86
C PHE A 391 -22.12 5.52 -10.61
N ASP A 392 -21.73 6.12 -11.74
CA ASP A 392 -22.62 6.95 -12.56
C ASP A 392 -23.81 6.16 -13.16
N ASP A 393 -23.68 4.82 -13.26
CA ASP A 393 -24.70 3.90 -13.81
C ASP A 393 -25.47 3.12 -12.74
N LEU A 394 -25.43 3.53 -11.46
CA LEU A 394 -26.27 2.91 -10.43
C LEU A 394 -27.75 3.23 -10.66
N ALA A 395 -28.63 2.29 -10.24
CA ALA A 395 -30.07 2.52 -10.25
C ALA A 395 -30.43 3.71 -9.32
N GLU A 396 -31.47 4.47 -9.66
CA GLU A 396 -31.88 5.69 -8.95
C GLU A 396 -32.13 5.48 -7.43
N GLN A 397 -32.64 4.30 -7.07
CA GLN A 397 -32.87 3.93 -5.67
C GLN A 397 -31.62 3.52 -4.90
N ASP A 398 -30.52 3.21 -5.58
CA ASP A 398 -29.28 2.73 -5.00
C ASP A 398 -28.28 3.88 -4.79
N SER A 399 -27.30 3.67 -3.95
CA SER A 399 -26.20 4.62 -3.75
C SER A 399 -24.89 3.92 -3.46
N ALA A 400 -23.76 4.61 -3.67
CA ALA A 400 -22.46 4.15 -3.22
C ALA A 400 -21.62 5.32 -2.75
N ALA A 401 -20.73 5.07 -1.79
CA ALA A 401 -19.77 6.04 -1.33
C ALA A 401 -18.46 5.36 -0.94
N GLY A 402 -17.34 6.01 -1.26
CA GLY A 402 -16.02 5.60 -0.81
C GLY A 402 -15.57 6.39 0.40
N PHE A 403 -14.97 5.71 1.39
CA PHE A 403 -14.30 6.36 2.50
C PHE A 403 -13.10 7.16 1.98
N ILE A 404 -12.29 6.56 1.11
CA ILE A 404 -11.24 7.24 0.35
C ILE A 404 -11.75 7.46 -1.07
N SER A 405 -12.30 8.63 -1.34
CA SER A 405 -12.94 9.08 -2.57
C SER A 405 -12.15 10.20 -3.27
N ASP A 406 -12.64 10.71 -4.39
CA ASP A 406 -12.05 11.87 -5.08
C ASP A 406 -12.14 13.16 -4.27
N LEU A 407 -12.96 13.21 -3.23
CA LEU A 407 -13.01 14.32 -2.27
C LEU A 407 -11.87 14.30 -1.26
N VAL A 408 -11.24 13.14 -1.06
CA VAL A 408 -10.19 12.90 -0.06
C VAL A 408 -8.80 13.00 -0.69
N VAL A 409 -8.60 12.34 -1.82
CA VAL A 409 -7.34 12.29 -2.56
C VAL A 409 -7.60 12.59 -4.04
N THR A 410 -6.57 13.07 -4.73
CA THR A 410 -6.71 13.33 -6.17
C THR A 410 -7.01 12.03 -6.94
N PRO A 411 -7.75 12.07 -8.07
CA PRO A 411 -8.07 10.89 -8.86
C PRO A 411 -6.81 10.11 -9.31
N HIS A 412 -5.71 10.79 -9.60
CA HIS A 412 -4.45 10.16 -9.97
C HIS A 412 -3.89 9.29 -8.84
N VAL A 413 -3.87 9.82 -7.61
CA VAL A 413 -3.42 9.10 -6.43
C VAL A 413 -4.33 7.93 -6.13
N LYS A 414 -5.65 8.14 -6.17
CA LYS A 414 -6.63 7.08 -5.94
C LYS A 414 -6.43 5.92 -6.92
N ARG A 415 -6.24 6.20 -8.22
CA ARG A 415 -5.93 5.16 -9.21
C ARG A 415 -4.63 4.43 -8.91
N MET A 416 -3.59 5.13 -8.41
CA MET A 416 -2.36 4.47 -7.97
C MET A 416 -2.58 3.55 -6.77
N LEU A 417 -3.35 3.98 -5.77
CA LEU A 417 -3.68 3.13 -4.62
C LEU A 417 -4.40 1.87 -5.08
N ILE A 418 -5.44 2.01 -5.90
CA ILE A 418 -6.23 0.88 -6.43
C ILE A 418 -5.37 -0.04 -7.32
N ARG A 419 -4.43 0.50 -8.09
CA ARG A 419 -3.49 -0.32 -8.89
C ARG A 419 -2.56 -1.20 -8.04
N ASN A 420 -2.31 -0.83 -6.79
CA ASN A 420 -1.43 -1.56 -5.87
C ASN A 420 -2.20 -2.32 -4.77
N VAL A 421 -3.51 -2.40 -4.88
CA VAL A 421 -4.40 -2.87 -3.82
C VAL A 421 -4.35 -4.38 -3.58
N ALA A 422 -3.85 -5.16 -4.54
CA ALA A 422 -3.74 -6.61 -4.41
C ALA A 422 -3.03 -7.04 -3.11
N LEU A 423 -2.12 -6.22 -2.58
CA LEU A 423 -1.53 -6.44 -1.27
C LEU A 423 -2.58 -6.44 -0.15
N LEU A 424 -3.46 -5.42 -0.12
CA LEU A 424 -4.53 -5.34 0.90
C LEU A 424 -5.48 -6.53 0.79
N GLU A 425 -5.85 -6.94 -0.43
CA GLU A 425 -6.71 -8.10 -0.66
C GLU A 425 -6.08 -9.38 -0.08
N GLN A 426 -4.74 -9.54 -0.12
CA GLN A 426 -4.11 -10.71 0.48
C GLN A 426 -4.11 -10.72 2.01
N ILE A 427 -3.98 -9.56 2.64
CA ILE A 427 -3.87 -9.46 4.10
C ILE A 427 -5.21 -9.19 4.81
N CYS A 428 -6.24 -8.72 4.08
CA CYS A 428 -7.58 -8.48 4.64
C CYS A 428 -8.55 -9.64 4.47
N CYS A 429 -8.33 -10.53 3.49
CA CYS A 429 -9.27 -11.59 3.15
C CYS A 429 -9.26 -12.76 4.13
N SER A 430 -10.35 -13.56 4.10
CA SER A 430 -10.45 -14.80 4.89
C SER A 430 -9.46 -15.88 4.42
N ALA A 431 -9.20 -16.86 5.30
CA ALA A 431 -8.44 -18.05 4.94
C ALA A 431 -9.22 -19.03 4.06
N ASP A 432 -10.52 -18.82 3.89
CA ASP A 432 -11.37 -19.69 3.07
C ASP A 432 -11.09 -19.54 1.58
N GLY A 433 -11.42 -20.57 0.82
CA GLY A 433 -11.39 -20.53 -0.65
C GLY A 433 -12.52 -19.69 -1.22
N SER A 434 -12.41 -19.34 -2.50
CA SER A 434 -13.42 -18.57 -3.21
C SER A 434 -14.74 -19.33 -3.34
N VAL A 435 -15.85 -18.58 -3.25
CA VAL A 435 -17.18 -19.14 -3.46
C VAL A 435 -17.31 -19.66 -4.89
N ARG A 436 -17.79 -20.87 -5.01
CA ARG A 436 -18.09 -21.54 -6.29
C ARG A 436 -19.59 -21.66 -6.56
N ASP A 437 -20.37 -21.98 -5.54
CA ASP A 437 -21.81 -22.19 -5.62
C ASP A 437 -22.43 -22.21 -4.21
N TYR A 438 -23.73 -22.46 -4.13
CA TYR A 438 -24.48 -22.64 -2.88
C TYR A 438 -25.33 -23.90 -2.95
N ASP A 439 -25.52 -24.57 -1.80
CA ASP A 439 -26.38 -25.76 -1.67
C ASP A 439 -27.11 -25.73 -0.32
N GLY A 440 -28.44 -25.78 -0.37
CA GLY A 440 -29.29 -25.73 0.82
C GLY A 440 -29.00 -24.51 1.73
N GLY A 441 -28.54 -23.40 1.16
CA GLY A 441 -28.10 -22.20 1.88
C GLY A 441 -26.68 -22.29 2.48
N ALA A 442 -25.95 -23.38 2.26
CA ALA A 442 -24.53 -23.51 2.58
C ALA A 442 -23.65 -22.99 1.42
N VAL A 443 -22.47 -22.48 1.74
CA VAL A 443 -21.50 -22.01 0.73
C VAL A 443 -20.62 -23.17 0.29
N LEU A 444 -20.55 -23.39 -1.02
CA LEU A 444 -19.60 -24.31 -1.64
C LEU A 444 -18.38 -23.51 -2.12
N ARG A 445 -17.20 -23.85 -1.56
CA ARG A 445 -15.95 -23.12 -1.84
C ARG A 445 -14.98 -23.96 -2.66
N GLU A 446 -14.09 -23.30 -3.34
CA GLU A 446 -12.87 -23.89 -3.91
C GLU A 446 -11.84 -24.14 -2.82
N ILE A 447 -10.88 -25.02 -3.09
CA ILE A 447 -9.72 -25.16 -2.23
C ILE A 447 -8.92 -23.85 -2.35
N ASN A 448 -8.52 -23.28 -1.20
CA ASN A 448 -7.68 -22.09 -1.22
C ASN A 448 -6.28 -22.43 -1.76
N PRO A 449 -5.85 -21.82 -2.89
CA PRO A 449 -4.55 -22.15 -3.49
C PRO A 449 -3.36 -21.49 -2.76
N ARG A 450 -3.63 -20.57 -1.80
CA ARG A 450 -2.57 -19.84 -1.10
C ARG A 450 -1.79 -20.75 -0.15
N PRO A 451 -0.44 -20.60 -0.09
CA PRO A 451 0.39 -21.40 0.82
C PRO A 451 -0.01 -21.20 2.30
N PRO A 452 0.12 -22.24 3.15
CA PRO A 452 -0.19 -22.13 4.58
C PRO A 452 0.58 -21.00 5.29
N GLU A 453 1.83 -20.75 4.90
CA GLU A 453 2.68 -19.69 5.47
C GLU A 453 2.09 -18.30 5.17
N GLN A 454 1.54 -18.11 3.97
CA GLN A 454 0.86 -16.86 3.58
C GLN A 454 -0.42 -16.66 4.40
N LEU A 455 -1.20 -17.71 4.61
CA LEU A 455 -2.41 -17.66 5.44
C LEU A 455 -2.08 -17.36 6.91
N ALA A 456 -1.01 -17.96 7.44
CA ALA A 456 -0.53 -17.70 8.80
C ALA A 456 -0.06 -16.25 8.96
N LEU A 457 0.69 -15.72 7.99
CA LEU A 457 1.12 -14.32 7.97
C LEU A 457 -0.07 -13.35 7.95
N ALA A 458 -1.04 -13.59 7.07
CA ALA A 458 -2.27 -12.78 7.01
C ALA A 458 -3.04 -12.83 8.34
N ALA A 459 -3.18 -14.00 8.96
CA ALA A 459 -3.85 -14.16 10.25
C ALA A 459 -3.13 -13.40 11.38
N GLU A 460 -1.80 -13.37 11.38
CA GLU A 460 -1.02 -12.63 12.38
C GLU A 460 -1.16 -11.11 12.19
N ILE A 461 -1.16 -10.61 10.95
CA ILE A 461 -1.43 -9.21 10.64
C ILE A 461 -2.86 -8.84 11.09
N GLN A 462 -3.85 -9.68 10.79
CA GLN A 462 -5.23 -9.47 11.21
C GLN A 462 -5.40 -9.48 12.74
N ALA A 463 -4.66 -10.34 13.45
CA ALA A 463 -4.65 -10.35 14.91
C ALA A 463 -4.13 -9.01 15.49
N GLY A 464 -3.11 -8.40 14.86
CA GLY A 464 -2.65 -7.08 15.22
C GLY A 464 -3.72 -5.99 15.00
N ALA A 465 -4.44 -6.07 13.89
CA ALA A 465 -5.53 -5.13 13.58
C ALA A 465 -6.69 -5.24 14.58
N LEU A 466 -7.08 -6.44 14.95
CA LEU A 466 -8.11 -6.68 15.98
C LEU A 466 -7.66 -6.19 17.37
N ALA A 467 -6.39 -6.40 17.73
CA ALA A 467 -5.84 -5.90 18.99
C ALA A 467 -5.86 -4.36 19.07
N PHE A 468 -5.66 -3.66 17.94
CA PHE A 468 -5.85 -2.22 17.87
C PHE A 468 -7.31 -1.85 18.13
N ALA A 469 -8.26 -2.45 17.41
CA ALA A 469 -9.68 -2.16 17.54
C ALA A 469 -10.17 -2.36 18.99
N GLY A 470 -9.83 -3.48 19.62
CA GLY A 470 -10.23 -3.79 20.99
C GLY A 470 -9.62 -2.87 22.07
N SER A 471 -8.54 -2.13 21.76
CA SER A 471 -7.88 -1.25 22.74
C SER A 471 -8.02 0.25 22.44
N ALA A 472 -8.34 0.61 21.20
CA ALA A 472 -8.29 2.00 20.73
C ALA A 472 -9.24 2.93 21.50
N ASP A 473 -10.48 2.52 21.72
CA ASP A 473 -11.49 3.34 22.40
C ASP A 473 -11.12 3.63 23.86
N GLY A 474 -10.56 2.64 24.56
CA GLY A 474 -10.09 2.83 25.93
C GLY A 474 -8.95 3.86 25.98
N VAL A 475 -7.97 3.71 25.11
CA VAL A 475 -6.83 4.63 25.01
C VAL A 475 -7.31 6.02 24.58
N ALA A 476 -8.19 6.12 23.58
CA ALA A 476 -8.72 7.39 23.11
C ALA A 476 -9.42 8.18 24.26
N ARG A 477 -10.24 7.50 25.06
CA ARG A 477 -10.89 8.11 26.22
C ARG A 477 -9.91 8.54 27.31
N ASP A 478 -8.90 7.70 27.62
CA ASP A 478 -7.91 7.98 28.66
C ASP A 478 -7.09 9.25 28.34
N TYR A 479 -6.94 9.57 27.04
CA TYR A 479 -6.12 10.69 26.56
C TYR A 479 -6.91 11.80 25.87
N ASP A 480 -8.24 11.75 25.92
CA ASP A 480 -9.13 12.75 25.28
C ASP A 480 -8.79 12.95 23.79
N LEU A 481 -8.66 11.84 23.07
CA LEU A 481 -8.37 11.80 21.62
C LEU A 481 -9.66 11.51 20.85
N ASP A 482 -9.87 12.20 19.74
CA ASP A 482 -10.95 11.91 18.80
C ASP A 482 -10.45 11.87 17.36
N PRO A 483 -9.72 10.80 16.98
CA PRO A 483 -9.18 10.65 15.65
C PRO A 483 -10.24 10.47 14.55
N TYR A 484 -11.49 10.28 14.94
CA TYR A 484 -12.64 10.05 14.06
C TYR A 484 -13.66 11.20 14.08
N ALA A 485 -13.30 12.35 14.64
CA ALA A 485 -14.17 13.51 14.82
C ALA A 485 -14.96 13.86 13.55
N THR A 486 -14.30 13.83 12.40
CA THR A 486 -14.95 13.97 11.09
C THR A 486 -14.50 12.87 10.14
N THR A 487 -15.44 12.41 9.30
CA THR A 487 -15.12 11.39 8.27
C THR A 487 -14.00 11.85 7.34
N ASP A 488 -14.02 13.12 6.94
CA ASP A 488 -13.05 13.70 6.00
C ASP A 488 -11.61 13.69 6.56
N VAL A 489 -11.44 14.07 7.82
CA VAL A 489 -10.14 14.04 8.49
C VAL A 489 -9.65 12.59 8.64
N ALA A 490 -10.53 11.71 9.09
CA ALA A 490 -10.21 10.30 9.25
C ALA A 490 -9.80 9.66 7.89
N ALA A 491 -10.55 9.93 6.82
CA ALA A 491 -10.25 9.42 5.49
C ALA A 491 -8.89 9.91 4.96
N ARG A 492 -8.53 11.17 5.21
CA ARG A 492 -7.25 11.76 4.76
C ARG A 492 -6.04 11.11 5.44
N TRP A 493 -6.04 10.97 6.75
CA TRP A 493 -4.90 10.34 7.41
C TRP A 493 -4.86 8.83 7.13
N CYS A 494 -6.01 8.14 6.96
CA CYS A 494 -6.06 6.75 6.51
C CYS A 494 -5.50 6.59 5.10
N ALA A 495 -5.83 7.50 4.18
CA ALA A 495 -5.27 7.49 2.84
C ALA A 495 -3.75 7.65 2.84
N ALA A 496 -3.21 8.54 3.68
CA ALA A 496 -1.76 8.70 3.83
C ALA A 496 -1.09 7.44 4.42
N THR A 497 -1.73 6.81 5.41
CA THR A 497 -1.26 5.57 6.02
C THR A 497 -1.22 4.41 5.01
N LEU A 498 -2.28 4.24 4.21
CA LEU A 498 -2.32 3.23 3.15
C LEU A 498 -1.36 3.56 2.01
N ALA A 499 -1.28 4.82 1.60
CA ALA A 499 -0.35 5.25 0.56
C ALA A 499 1.10 4.97 0.96
N ARG A 500 1.47 5.18 2.23
CA ARG A 500 2.79 4.85 2.74
C ARG A 500 3.08 3.35 2.58
N LEU A 501 2.18 2.48 2.98
CA LEU A 501 2.37 1.03 2.85
C LEU A 501 2.39 0.58 1.39
N LEU A 502 1.41 1.03 0.60
CA LEU A 502 1.22 0.55 -0.76
C LEU A 502 2.23 1.13 -1.76
N LEU A 503 2.62 2.41 -1.58
CA LEU A 503 3.42 3.15 -2.56
C LEU A 503 4.86 3.37 -2.13
N LEU A 504 5.14 3.52 -0.82
CA LEU A 504 6.49 3.73 -0.27
C LEU A 504 6.78 2.78 0.89
N PRO A 505 6.74 1.45 0.67
CA PRO A 505 7.04 0.48 1.73
C PRO A 505 8.46 0.63 2.26
N GLU A 506 8.66 0.25 3.53
CA GLU A 506 9.98 0.06 4.12
C GLU A 506 10.60 -1.26 3.65
N ASP A 507 11.93 -1.37 3.73
CA ASP A 507 12.65 -2.58 3.32
C ASP A 507 12.18 -3.84 4.07
N ASP A 508 11.91 -3.70 5.36
CA ASP A 508 11.39 -4.77 6.19
C ASP A 508 9.98 -5.21 5.78
N GLU A 509 9.14 -4.27 5.35
CA GLU A 509 7.81 -4.56 4.82
C GLU A 509 7.89 -5.23 3.45
N LEU A 510 8.81 -4.80 2.60
CA LEU A 510 9.08 -5.48 1.33
C LEU A 510 9.55 -6.91 1.55
N ALA A 511 10.44 -7.14 2.50
CA ALA A 511 10.91 -8.48 2.86
C ALA A 511 9.78 -9.36 3.41
N LEU A 512 8.89 -8.80 4.23
CA LEU A 512 7.76 -9.50 4.84
C LEU A 512 6.65 -9.83 3.84
N LEU A 513 6.26 -8.86 3.01
CA LEU A 513 5.05 -8.91 2.17
C LEU A 513 5.34 -9.30 0.72
N GLY A 514 6.56 -9.08 0.24
CA GLY A 514 6.96 -9.36 -1.13
C GLY A 514 6.80 -10.81 -1.58
N PRO A 515 7.05 -11.81 -0.72
CA PRO A 515 6.84 -13.22 -1.05
C PRO A 515 5.38 -13.63 -1.26
N LEU A 516 4.40 -12.79 -0.86
CA LEU A 516 2.99 -13.10 -1.02
C LEU A 516 2.61 -13.27 -2.50
N LYS A 517 1.65 -14.13 -2.74
CA LYS A 517 1.08 -14.39 -4.07
C LYS A 517 -0.39 -14.02 -4.09
N HIS A 518 -0.82 -13.43 -5.18
CA HIS A 518 -2.21 -13.08 -5.41
C HIS A 518 -2.95 -14.20 -6.13
N ASP A 519 -4.10 -14.59 -5.60
CA ASP A 519 -5.03 -15.48 -6.26
C ASP A 519 -5.88 -14.67 -7.26
N VAL A 520 -5.60 -14.81 -8.53
CA VAL A 520 -6.22 -14.03 -9.61
C VAL A 520 -7.73 -14.27 -9.75
N ASN A 521 -8.27 -15.28 -9.07
CA ASN A 521 -9.72 -15.52 -8.83
C ASN A 521 -10.66 -15.60 -10.04
N LEU A 522 -10.15 -15.77 -11.22
CA LEU A 522 -10.97 -15.93 -12.41
C LEU A 522 -11.09 -17.38 -12.88
N GLY A 523 -10.82 -18.33 -11.95
CA GLY A 523 -11.00 -19.76 -12.22
C GLY A 523 -9.74 -20.48 -12.70
N THR A 524 -8.58 -19.84 -12.72
CA THR A 524 -7.35 -20.44 -13.23
C THR A 524 -6.53 -21.18 -12.17
N HIS A 525 -6.89 -21.12 -10.89
CA HIS A 525 -6.09 -21.59 -9.74
C HIS A 525 -4.63 -21.11 -9.73
N ALA A 526 -4.30 -20.17 -10.62
CA ALA A 526 -2.96 -19.62 -10.75
C ALA A 526 -2.71 -18.55 -9.70
N LEU A 527 -1.59 -18.67 -9.03
CA LEU A 527 -1.08 -17.65 -8.11
C LEU A 527 -0.09 -16.75 -8.86
N ALA A 528 -0.39 -15.47 -8.94
CA ALA A 528 0.52 -14.46 -9.47
C ALA A 528 1.40 -13.90 -8.33
N PRO A 529 2.72 -13.71 -8.53
CA PRO A 529 3.55 -13.03 -7.54
C PRO A 529 3.10 -11.57 -7.37
N LEU A 530 3.17 -11.07 -6.15
CA LEU A 530 2.90 -9.63 -5.91
C LEU A 530 4.03 -8.76 -6.48
N LEU A 531 5.28 -9.14 -6.26
CA LEU A 531 6.47 -8.43 -6.72
C LEU A 531 7.08 -9.08 -7.96
N ASP A 532 7.49 -8.23 -8.90
CA ASP A 532 8.34 -8.61 -10.03
C ASP A 532 9.29 -7.46 -10.38
N ALA A 533 10.35 -7.28 -9.60
CA ALA A 533 11.39 -6.30 -9.86
C ALA A 533 12.15 -6.57 -11.19
N PRO A 534 12.43 -7.81 -11.60
CA PRO A 534 12.94 -8.13 -12.94
C PRO A 534 12.04 -7.61 -14.06
N PHE A 535 10.73 -7.78 -13.97
CA PHE A 535 9.79 -7.21 -14.96
C PHE A 535 9.98 -5.71 -15.09
N VAL A 536 9.95 -4.97 -13.97
CA VAL A 536 10.11 -3.50 -13.97
C VAL A 536 11.45 -3.10 -14.59
N ARG A 537 12.55 -3.76 -14.19
CA ARG A 537 13.88 -3.53 -14.77
C ARG A 537 13.89 -3.73 -16.28
N ASN A 538 13.32 -4.82 -16.75
CA ASN A 538 13.27 -5.16 -18.17
C ASN A 538 12.46 -4.14 -18.98
N GLN A 539 11.30 -3.70 -18.44
CA GLN A 539 10.49 -2.66 -19.08
C GLN A 539 11.23 -1.32 -19.15
N ILE A 540 11.88 -0.92 -18.05
CA ILE A 540 12.69 0.32 -18.04
C ILE A 540 13.82 0.22 -19.07
N THR A 541 14.55 -0.89 -19.13
CA THR A 541 15.67 -1.07 -20.07
C THR A 541 15.20 -1.05 -21.52
N ALA A 542 14.11 -1.78 -21.83
CA ALA A 542 13.61 -1.89 -23.20
C ALA A 542 12.89 -0.63 -23.69
N ARG A 543 12.06 -0.01 -22.85
CA ARG A 543 11.03 0.95 -23.26
C ARG A 543 11.02 2.25 -22.46
N GLY A 544 11.75 2.33 -21.35
CA GLY A 544 11.80 3.49 -20.47
C GLY A 544 10.85 3.41 -19.28
N LEU A 545 11.06 4.34 -18.37
CA LEU A 545 10.32 4.39 -17.09
C LEU A 545 8.82 4.58 -17.31
N SER A 546 8.42 5.44 -18.25
CA SER A 546 7.00 5.67 -18.57
C SER A 546 6.29 4.37 -18.95
N ALA A 547 6.90 3.55 -19.82
CA ALA A 547 6.33 2.26 -20.22
C ALA A 547 6.20 1.27 -19.05
N ALA A 548 7.17 1.26 -18.13
CA ALA A 548 7.07 0.45 -16.92
C ALA A 548 5.93 0.93 -16.01
N CYS A 549 5.73 2.24 -15.88
CA CYS A 549 4.64 2.83 -15.08
C CYS A 549 3.25 2.55 -15.67
N THR A 550 3.13 2.46 -17.00
CA THR A 550 1.85 2.34 -17.72
C THR A 550 1.64 0.96 -18.35
N ALA A 551 2.43 -0.04 -17.98
CA ALA A 551 2.32 -1.39 -18.52
C ALA A 551 0.89 -1.94 -18.42
N ALA A 552 0.40 -2.59 -19.47
CA ALA A 552 -0.95 -3.12 -19.55
C ALA A 552 -1.20 -4.29 -18.57
N ALA A 553 -0.18 -5.14 -18.37
CA ALA A 553 -0.21 -6.25 -17.41
C ALA A 553 0.95 -6.11 -16.40
N PRO A 554 0.85 -5.17 -15.44
CA PRO A 554 1.90 -4.94 -14.45
C PRO A 554 1.90 -6.02 -13.37
N PRO A 555 2.98 -6.13 -12.57
CA PRO A 555 2.96 -6.87 -11.32
C PRO A 555 1.81 -6.44 -10.41
N MET A 556 1.29 -7.34 -9.61
CA MET A 556 0.13 -7.09 -8.74
C MET A 556 0.41 -6.00 -7.70
N TRP A 557 1.66 -5.87 -7.25
CA TRP A 557 2.15 -4.75 -6.43
C TRP A 557 3.27 -4.00 -7.16
N LEU A 558 2.86 -3.15 -8.09
CA LEU A 558 3.79 -2.45 -8.99
C LEU A 558 4.74 -1.52 -8.21
N ALA A 559 4.22 -0.73 -7.26
CA ALA A 559 5.06 0.16 -6.43
C ALA A 559 6.09 -0.63 -5.61
N GLY A 560 5.70 -1.77 -5.02
CA GLY A 560 6.62 -2.69 -4.36
C GLY A 560 7.68 -3.24 -5.30
N SER A 561 7.32 -3.53 -6.56
CA SER A 561 8.26 -3.98 -7.58
C SER A 561 9.28 -2.90 -7.97
N PHE A 562 8.86 -1.64 -8.03
CA PHE A 562 9.77 -0.49 -8.19
C PHE A 562 10.66 -0.31 -6.96
N ALA A 563 10.11 -0.39 -5.75
CA ALA A 563 10.87 -0.26 -4.50
C ALA A 563 11.92 -1.39 -4.36
N GLY A 564 11.57 -2.62 -4.72
CA GLY A 564 12.49 -3.76 -4.75
C GLY A 564 13.59 -3.64 -5.81
N LEU A 565 13.39 -2.84 -6.86
CA LEU A 565 14.42 -2.54 -7.84
C LEU A 565 15.35 -1.42 -7.34
N SER A 566 14.78 -0.29 -6.92
CA SER A 566 15.51 0.88 -6.41
C SER A 566 14.55 1.88 -5.75
N PRO A 567 14.88 2.41 -4.57
CA PRO A 567 14.11 3.50 -3.95
C PRO A 567 13.93 4.71 -4.88
N SER A 568 14.95 5.07 -5.66
CA SER A 568 14.89 6.20 -6.61
C SER A 568 13.84 5.99 -7.70
N TYR A 569 13.79 4.81 -8.29
CA TYR A 569 12.75 4.48 -9.27
C TYR A 569 11.35 4.43 -8.65
N ASN A 570 11.25 4.00 -7.40
CA ASN A 570 9.96 4.02 -6.70
C ASN A 570 9.47 5.45 -6.45
N TYR A 571 10.34 6.36 -6.02
CA TYR A 571 9.97 7.79 -5.89
C TYR A 571 9.54 8.40 -7.23
N LEU A 572 10.25 8.10 -8.31
CA LEU A 572 9.87 8.55 -9.66
C LEU A 572 8.52 7.99 -10.08
N TYR A 573 8.23 6.70 -9.81
CA TYR A 573 6.93 6.09 -10.05
C TYR A 573 5.81 6.83 -9.30
N VAL A 574 6.01 7.11 -8.01
CA VAL A 574 5.02 7.82 -7.19
C VAL A 574 4.78 9.24 -7.70
N LEU A 575 5.83 9.99 -8.01
CA LEU A 575 5.72 11.35 -8.54
C LEU A 575 5.04 11.38 -9.93
N PHE A 576 5.39 10.42 -10.79
CA PHE A 576 4.75 10.27 -12.10
C PHE A 576 3.26 9.94 -11.96
N GLY A 577 2.93 8.91 -11.18
CA GLY A 577 1.55 8.49 -10.97
C GLY A 577 0.69 9.55 -10.28
N ALA A 578 1.28 10.38 -9.40
CA ALA A 578 0.62 11.52 -8.77
C ALA A 578 0.51 12.76 -9.68
N ASN A 579 0.97 12.68 -10.94
CA ASN A 579 1.02 13.81 -11.89
C ASN A 579 1.79 15.02 -11.33
N ARG A 580 2.93 14.75 -10.66
CA ARG A 580 3.82 15.77 -10.06
C ARG A 580 5.10 16.01 -10.85
N LEU A 581 5.30 15.27 -11.93
CA LEU A 581 6.38 15.48 -12.87
C LEU A 581 5.81 15.76 -14.27
N PRO A 582 6.42 16.68 -15.03
CA PRO A 582 6.04 16.90 -16.42
C PRO A 582 6.23 15.62 -17.24
N ALA A 583 5.33 15.36 -18.18
CA ALA A 583 5.37 14.15 -19.01
C ALA A 583 6.68 14.04 -19.80
N ASP A 584 7.23 15.15 -20.25
CA ASP A 584 8.46 15.23 -21.05
C ASP A 584 9.73 14.76 -20.30
N VAL A 585 9.69 14.68 -18.97
CA VAL A 585 10.79 14.08 -18.17
C VAL A 585 10.98 12.60 -18.54
N PHE A 586 9.91 11.91 -18.90
CA PHE A 586 9.89 10.49 -19.23
C PHE A 586 9.86 10.22 -20.73
N GLU A 587 9.64 11.24 -21.56
CA GLU A 587 9.60 11.09 -23.00
C GLU A 587 11.00 10.82 -23.56
N GLU A 588 11.06 9.88 -24.51
CA GLU A 588 12.26 9.59 -25.25
C GLU A 588 12.35 10.51 -26.48
N ARG A 589 13.45 11.23 -26.59
CA ARG A 589 13.76 12.06 -27.75
C ARG A 589 14.89 11.42 -28.54
N VAL A 590 14.76 11.40 -29.85
CA VAL A 590 15.85 10.93 -30.75
C VAL A 590 17.08 11.81 -30.54
N SER A 591 18.17 11.19 -30.09
CA SER A 591 19.47 11.87 -29.92
C SER A 591 20.32 11.85 -31.21
N GLY A 592 20.19 10.78 -31.98
CA GLY A 592 20.88 10.60 -33.25
C GLY A 592 21.11 9.14 -33.61
N PRO A 593 21.61 8.84 -34.81
CA PRO A 593 22.02 7.49 -35.18
C PRO A 593 23.42 7.17 -34.67
N VAL A 594 23.65 5.88 -34.38
CA VAL A 594 24.99 5.32 -34.17
C VAL A 594 25.16 4.08 -35.02
N GLN A 595 26.38 3.86 -35.56
CA GLN A 595 26.69 2.66 -36.33
C GLN A 595 27.00 1.50 -35.37
N VAL A 596 26.24 0.43 -35.47
CA VAL A 596 26.48 -0.82 -34.72
C VAL A 596 27.05 -1.89 -35.63
N GLY A 597 28.00 -2.67 -35.16
CA GLY A 597 28.55 -3.81 -35.91
C GLY A 597 27.63 -5.03 -35.78
N LEU A 598 27.30 -5.65 -36.90
CA LEU A 598 26.54 -6.90 -36.94
C LEU A 598 27.44 -8.00 -37.53
N PHE A 599 27.75 -9.01 -36.74
CA PHE A 599 28.56 -10.15 -37.15
C PHE A 599 27.65 -11.36 -37.41
N ARG A 600 27.84 -11.99 -38.59
CA ARG A 600 27.09 -13.17 -39.02
C ARG A 600 27.78 -14.46 -38.57
N ALA A 601 26.98 -15.52 -38.48
CA ALA A 601 27.49 -16.84 -38.15
C ALA A 601 28.50 -17.41 -39.22
N ASP A 602 28.42 -16.92 -40.46
CA ASP A 602 29.32 -17.29 -41.58
C ASP A 602 30.62 -16.48 -41.62
N GLY A 603 30.88 -15.61 -40.65
CA GLY A 603 32.06 -14.76 -40.56
C GLY A 603 31.90 -13.40 -41.27
N GLY A 604 30.79 -13.11 -41.93
CA GLY A 604 30.50 -11.81 -42.52
C GLY A 604 30.25 -10.74 -41.47
N ALA A 605 30.58 -9.47 -41.77
CA ALA A 605 30.30 -8.34 -40.90
C ALA A 605 29.64 -7.21 -41.71
N ALA A 606 28.71 -6.49 -41.06
CA ALA A 606 28.04 -5.30 -41.60
C ALA A 606 27.96 -4.21 -40.53
N LEU A 607 27.89 -2.93 -41.01
CA LEU A 607 27.55 -1.81 -40.14
C LEU A 607 26.12 -1.39 -40.45
N GLU A 608 25.32 -1.27 -39.39
CA GLU A 608 23.90 -0.84 -39.46
C GLU A 608 23.69 0.39 -38.58
N ALA A 609 22.81 1.28 -38.99
CA ALA A 609 22.45 2.47 -38.22
C ALA A 609 21.37 2.07 -37.17
N ALA A 610 21.68 2.28 -35.90
CA ALA A 610 20.74 2.16 -34.82
C ALA A 610 20.42 3.53 -34.20
N THR A 611 19.22 3.70 -33.68
CA THR A 611 18.77 4.97 -33.11
C THR A 611 19.05 5.03 -31.63
N VAL A 612 19.71 6.10 -31.18
CA VAL A 612 19.89 6.44 -29.76
C VAL A 612 18.77 7.38 -29.33
N TYR A 613 18.08 7.03 -28.28
CA TYR A 613 17.08 7.85 -27.62
C TYR A 613 17.64 8.40 -26.31
N ARG A 614 17.24 9.61 -25.94
CA ARG A 614 17.59 10.24 -24.67
C ARG A 614 16.33 10.64 -23.93
N THR A 615 16.23 10.30 -22.63
CA THR A 615 15.17 10.74 -21.74
C THR A 615 15.49 12.08 -21.10
N GLY A 616 14.48 12.77 -20.54
CA GLY A 616 14.67 13.96 -19.71
C GLY A 616 15.49 13.70 -18.44
N LEU A 617 15.59 12.46 -17.99
CA LEU A 617 16.46 12.01 -16.89
C LEU A 617 17.92 11.84 -17.32
N GLY A 618 18.23 12.02 -18.61
CA GLY A 618 19.58 11.90 -19.15
C GLY A 618 20.01 10.47 -19.50
N GLU A 619 19.14 9.47 -19.31
CA GLU A 619 19.40 8.09 -19.75
C GLU A 619 19.45 8.01 -21.27
N LEU A 620 20.36 7.19 -21.78
CA LEU A 620 20.45 6.85 -23.20
C LEU A 620 19.93 5.44 -23.41
N ARG A 621 19.16 5.27 -24.48
CA ARG A 621 18.63 3.96 -24.87
C ARG A 621 18.90 3.73 -26.35
N LEU A 622 19.55 2.63 -26.67
CA LEU A 622 19.81 2.19 -28.03
C LEU A 622 18.88 1.03 -28.35
N ARG A 623 18.13 1.12 -29.46
CA ARG A 623 17.29 0.03 -29.97
C ARG A 623 17.83 -0.47 -31.29
N ILE A 624 18.05 -1.78 -31.37
CA ILE A 624 18.66 -2.44 -32.52
C ILE A 624 17.68 -3.51 -33.00
N PRO A 625 16.90 -3.23 -34.06
CA PRO A 625 16.03 -4.22 -34.65
C PRO A 625 16.85 -5.18 -35.53
N LEU A 626 16.59 -6.49 -35.35
CA LEU A 626 17.17 -7.54 -36.18
C LEU A 626 16.05 -8.32 -36.86
N SER A 627 16.25 -8.67 -38.14
CA SER A 627 15.43 -9.68 -38.82
C SER A 627 16.08 -11.04 -38.74
N ARG A 628 15.28 -12.09 -38.52
CA ARG A 628 15.72 -13.48 -38.52
C ARG A 628 16.52 -13.87 -39.78
N ARG A 629 16.21 -13.23 -40.91
CA ARG A 629 16.90 -13.45 -42.19
C ARG A 629 18.36 -13.01 -42.23
N MET A 630 18.74 -12.12 -41.29
CA MET A 630 20.11 -11.57 -41.27
C MET A 630 21.15 -12.56 -40.74
N SER A 631 20.74 -13.65 -40.06
CA SER A 631 21.59 -14.68 -39.45
C SER A 631 22.74 -14.09 -38.58
N ILE A 632 22.41 -13.10 -37.77
CA ILE A 632 23.39 -12.41 -36.91
C ILE A 632 23.71 -13.30 -35.72
N SER A 633 24.97 -13.41 -35.34
CA SER A 633 25.48 -14.11 -34.18
C SER A 633 25.89 -13.18 -33.03
N THR A 634 26.36 -11.96 -33.38
CA THR A 634 26.85 -10.99 -32.38
C THR A 634 26.58 -9.56 -32.85
N ILE A 635 26.19 -8.69 -31.91
CA ILE A 635 26.03 -7.25 -32.11
C ILE A 635 27.17 -6.55 -31.38
N ALA A 636 27.88 -5.63 -32.04
CA ALA A 636 28.87 -4.75 -31.40
C ALA A 636 28.31 -3.34 -31.24
N VAL A 637 28.11 -2.93 -30.02
CA VAL A 637 27.62 -1.59 -29.67
C VAL A 637 28.82 -0.71 -29.28
N PRO A 638 29.11 0.38 -30.02
CA PRO A 638 30.26 1.23 -29.76
C PRO A 638 29.99 2.18 -28.59
N VAL A 639 30.08 1.65 -27.37
CA VAL A 639 29.76 2.42 -26.13
C VAL A 639 30.72 3.63 -25.98
N ALA A 640 31.95 3.55 -26.46
CA ALA A 640 32.89 4.68 -26.47
C ALA A 640 32.34 5.89 -27.24
N LYS A 641 31.56 5.68 -28.34
CA LYS A 641 30.96 6.73 -29.15
C LYS A 641 29.61 7.22 -28.62
N ILE A 642 28.94 6.43 -27.80
CA ILE A 642 27.64 6.77 -27.19
C ILE A 642 27.85 7.51 -25.86
N ALA A 643 28.62 6.90 -24.96
CA ALA A 643 29.03 7.44 -23.68
C ALA A 643 30.35 6.75 -23.27
N PRO A 644 31.49 7.45 -23.29
CA PRO A 644 32.80 6.83 -22.96
C PRO A 644 32.88 6.25 -21.54
N GLU A 645 32.09 6.80 -20.64
CA GLU A 645 31.95 6.31 -19.28
C GLU A 645 30.47 6.35 -18.86
N GLY A 646 29.98 5.30 -18.20
CA GLY A 646 28.58 5.21 -17.85
C GLY A 646 28.20 4.04 -16.95
N LEU A 647 26.95 4.03 -16.54
CA LEU A 647 26.30 2.88 -15.91
C LEU A 647 25.47 2.14 -16.94
N LEU A 648 25.79 0.88 -17.19
CA LEU A 648 24.98 -0.02 -17.98
C LEU A 648 23.85 -0.59 -17.09
N HIS A 649 22.62 -0.20 -17.36
CA HIS A 649 21.44 -0.72 -16.62
C HIS A 649 21.07 -2.14 -17.05
N GLY A 650 21.34 -2.48 -18.32
CA GLY A 650 21.10 -3.80 -18.84
C GLY A 650 21.00 -3.84 -20.35
N VAL A 651 20.90 -5.06 -20.84
CA VAL A 651 20.59 -5.39 -22.23
C VAL A 651 19.35 -6.28 -22.22
N THR A 652 18.38 -5.98 -23.06
CA THR A 652 17.15 -6.78 -23.18
C THR A 652 16.91 -7.21 -24.61
N LEU A 653 16.22 -8.33 -24.76
CA LEU A 653 15.71 -8.89 -26.00
C LEU A 653 14.19 -8.89 -25.93
N GLN A 654 13.54 -8.30 -26.93
CA GLN A 654 12.12 -8.42 -27.20
C GLN A 654 11.94 -9.21 -28.52
N GLN A 655 11.11 -10.26 -28.50
CA GLN A 655 10.79 -11.03 -29.69
C GLN A 655 9.42 -10.59 -30.23
N GLY A 656 9.37 -10.19 -31.52
CA GLY A 656 8.17 -9.65 -32.15
C GLY A 656 7.90 -8.17 -31.83
N GLY A 657 6.90 -7.59 -32.51
CA GLY A 657 6.48 -6.18 -32.35
C GLY A 657 7.14 -5.18 -33.30
N ASP A 658 6.50 -4.02 -33.47
CA ASP A 658 7.07 -2.86 -34.19
C ASP A 658 8.01 -2.08 -33.25
N VAL A 659 9.09 -1.56 -33.79
CA VAL A 659 10.03 -0.67 -33.07
C VAL A 659 9.30 0.57 -32.53
N ARG A 660 8.17 0.96 -33.15
CA ARG A 660 7.35 2.13 -32.78
C ARG A 660 6.20 1.81 -31.82
N ASP A 661 5.65 0.57 -31.86
CA ASP A 661 4.53 0.10 -31.03
C ASP A 661 4.98 -0.97 -30.04
N ALA A 662 5.95 -0.64 -29.22
CA ALA A 662 6.48 -1.53 -28.20
C ALA A 662 5.48 -1.91 -27.08
N ALA A 663 4.23 -1.45 -27.14
CA ALA A 663 3.22 -1.66 -26.11
C ALA A 663 2.65 -3.08 -26.06
N GLU A 664 2.66 -3.85 -27.15
CA GLU A 664 1.92 -5.10 -27.27
C GLU A 664 2.68 -6.39 -26.91
N SER A 665 4.03 -6.37 -26.85
CA SER A 665 4.78 -7.59 -26.53
C SER A 665 5.12 -7.68 -25.03
N GLN A 666 4.61 -8.68 -24.34
CA GLN A 666 4.90 -8.95 -22.93
C GLN A 666 6.28 -9.63 -22.72
N ASP A 667 6.89 -10.17 -23.75
CA ASP A 667 8.07 -11.02 -23.65
C ASP A 667 9.39 -10.21 -23.82
N VAL A 668 9.69 -9.38 -22.84
CA VAL A 668 11.00 -8.72 -22.73
C VAL A 668 11.88 -9.54 -21.77
N VAL A 669 12.98 -10.09 -22.29
CA VAL A 669 13.91 -10.94 -21.55
C VAL A 669 15.23 -10.23 -21.36
N ALA A 670 15.77 -10.19 -20.12
CA ALA A 670 17.11 -9.69 -19.87
C ALA A 670 18.18 -10.63 -20.43
N ILE A 671 19.22 -10.03 -21.00
CA ILE A 671 20.46 -10.76 -21.32
C ILE A 671 21.42 -10.60 -20.14
N ALA A 672 21.82 -11.72 -19.55
CA ALA A 672 22.72 -11.72 -18.42
C ALA A 672 24.05 -11.03 -18.75
N THR A 673 24.51 -10.14 -17.89
CA THR A 673 25.70 -9.31 -18.08
C THR A 673 26.99 -10.16 -18.22
N GLU A 674 26.99 -11.34 -17.62
CA GLU A 674 28.08 -12.34 -17.71
C GLU A 674 28.23 -12.94 -19.13
N ARG A 675 27.21 -12.82 -19.96
CA ARG A 675 27.23 -13.24 -21.37
C ARG A 675 27.74 -12.17 -22.31
N LEU A 676 27.90 -10.95 -21.83
CA LEU A 676 28.40 -9.82 -22.61
C LEU A 676 29.94 -9.86 -22.65
N ILE A 677 30.51 -9.45 -23.77
CA ILE A 677 31.96 -9.33 -23.93
C ILE A 677 32.31 -7.85 -24.04
N TYR A 678 33.27 -7.42 -23.27
CA TYR A 678 33.70 -6.02 -23.18
C TYR A 678 35.01 -5.85 -23.96
N GLY A 679 34.94 -5.32 -25.18
CA GLY A 679 36.10 -5.09 -26.04
C GLY A 679 36.64 -3.67 -25.87
N GLY A 680 37.86 -3.49 -25.31
CA GLY A 680 38.41 -2.18 -25.04
C GLY A 680 37.62 -1.36 -24.03
N VAL A 681 36.96 -2.04 -23.09
CA VAL A 681 36.10 -1.42 -22.08
C VAL A 681 36.41 -2.07 -20.73
N GLN A 682 36.75 -1.26 -19.74
CA GLN A 682 36.85 -1.70 -18.35
C GLN A 682 35.44 -1.82 -17.76
N TRP A 683 35.15 -2.94 -17.09
CA TRP A 683 33.85 -3.23 -16.47
C TRP A 683 33.99 -3.51 -14.98
N ASN A 684 33.13 -2.89 -14.18
CA ASN A 684 33.07 -3.13 -12.74
C ASN A 684 31.61 -3.02 -12.23
N GLY A 685 30.89 -4.14 -12.16
CA GLY A 685 29.59 -4.24 -11.51
C GLY A 685 28.49 -3.26 -11.97
N GLY A 686 28.41 -3.00 -13.28
CA GLY A 686 27.47 -2.05 -13.88
C GLY A 686 28.12 -0.76 -14.37
N HIS A 687 29.22 -0.32 -13.75
CA HIS A 687 30.02 0.79 -14.23
C HIS A 687 30.97 0.35 -15.33
N TYR A 688 31.01 1.08 -16.42
CA TYR A 688 31.97 0.86 -17.49
C TYR A 688 32.72 2.14 -17.86
N ARG A 689 33.97 1.98 -18.34
CA ARG A 689 34.78 3.04 -18.94
C ARG A 689 35.45 2.49 -20.19
N ALA A 690 35.30 3.18 -21.32
CA ALA A 690 36.02 2.86 -22.54
C ALA A 690 37.49 3.19 -22.38
N GLU A 691 38.37 2.23 -22.67
CA GLU A 691 39.84 2.41 -22.64
C GLU A 691 40.37 2.88 -23.99
N THR A 692 39.58 2.67 -25.04
CA THR A 692 39.94 3.07 -26.45
C THR A 692 38.73 3.73 -27.10
N GLU A 693 38.99 4.49 -28.19
CA GLU A 693 37.94 5.13 -29.00
C GLU A 693 37.01 4.10 -29.69
N ASP A 694 37.48 2.85 -29.84
CA ASP A 694 36.72 1.75 -30.43
C ASP A 694 36.11 0.85 -29.36
N GLY A 695 36.11 1.26 -28.06
CA GLY A 695 35.53 0.52 -26.98
C GLY A 695 34.07 0.11 -27.23
N CYS A 696 33.81 -1.17 -27.23
CA CYS A 696 32.49 -1.73 -27.57
C CYS A 696 32.00 -2.80 -26.62
N LEU A 697 30.68 -2.95 -26.58
CA LEU A 697 29.95 -4.00 -25.90
C LEU A 697 29.51 -5.02 -26.98
N LEU A 698 29.95 -6.27 -26.85
CA LEU A 698 29.54 -7.36 -27.73
C LEU A 698 28.40 -8.14 -27.09
N ILE A 699 27.27 -8.21 -27.78
CA ILE A 699 26.05 -8.86 -27.32
C ILE A 699 25.84 -10.12 -28.17
N PRO A 700 25.86 -11.34 -27.57
CA PRO A 700 25.53 -12.56 -28.29
C PRO A 700 24.05 -12.57 -28.65
N VAL A 701 23.74 -12.90 -29.91
CA VAL A 701 22.36 -12.96 -30.40
C VAL A 701 21.76 -14.31 -30.03
N ALA A 702 20.65 -14.29 -29.27
CA ALA A 702 19.88 -15.48 -28.95
C ALA A 702 19.09 -15.99 -30.16
N PRO A 703 18.74 -17.30 -30.21
CA PRO A 703 17.87 -17.81 -31.27
C PRO A 703 16.56 -17.03 -31.38
N MET A 704 16.24 -16.56 -32.58
CA MET A 704 15.03 -15.79 -32.85
C MET A 704 13.86 -16.74 -33.11
N THR A 705 12.79 -16.62 -32.35
CA THR A 705 11.53 -17.37 -32.50
C THR A 705 10.56 -16.62 -33.43
N GLN A 706 10.69 -15.29 -33.53
CA GLN A 706 9.89 -14.42 -34.38
C GLN A 706 10.71 -13.88 -35.58
N GLU A 707 10.04 -13.30 -36.57
CA GLU A 707 10.71 -12.70 -37.75
C GLU A 707 11.58 -11.49 -37.36
N ILE A 708 11.14 -10.73 -36.35
CA ILE A 708 11.85 -9.54 -35.85
C ILE A 708 12.17 -9.73 -34.37
N ALA A 709 13.36 -9.29 -33.97
CA ALA A 709 13.78 -9.15 -32.57
C ALA A 709 14.38 -7.78 -32.35
N ILE A 710 14.12 -7.17 -31.19
CA ILE A 710 14.66 -5.86 -30.82
C ILE A 710 15.59 -6.03 -29.62
N TYR A 711 16.85 -5.66 -29.82
CA TYR A 711 17.83 -5.58 -28.73
C TYR A 711 17.87 -4.15 -28.20
N SER A 712 17.68 -3.98 -26.90
CA SER A 712 17.73 -2.67 -26.26
C SER A 712 18.87 -2.60 -25.24
N VAL A 713 19.65 -1.53 -25.29
CA VAL A 713 20.76 -1.25 -24.36
C VAL A 713 20.46 0.05 -23.66
N ALA A 714 20.42 0.05 -22.32
CA ALA A 714 20.13 1.25 -21.50
C ALA A 714 21.38 1.67 -20.71
N ILE A 715 21.77 2.93 -20.83
CA ILE A 715 23.00 3.51 -20.27
C ILE A 715 22.67 4.85 -19.60
N THR A 716 23.22 5.09 -18.40
CA THR A 716 23.32 6.44 -17.85
C THR A 716 24.76 6.95 -18.04
N PRO A 717 25.00 7.99 -18.87
CA PRO A 717 26.32 8.59 -19.01
C PRO A 717 26.84 9.16 -17.70
N LEU A 718 28.11 8.92 -17.40
CA LEU A 718 28.84 9.55 -16.30
C LEU A 718 29.84 10.53 -16.90
N GLY A 719 29.58 11.83 -16.82
CA GLY A 719 30.39 12.87 -17.42
C GLY A 719 29.66 13.65 -18.54
N ALA A 720 30.31 14.67 -19.08
CA ALA A 720 29.71 15.45 -20.16
C ALA A 720 29.50 14.56 -21.40
N ALA A 721 28.29 14.52 -21.93
CA ALA A 721 28.03 13.87 -23.21
C ALA A 721 28.98 14.44 -24.28
N PRO A 722 29.57 13.62 -25.17
CA PRO A 722 30.31 14.13 -26.29
C PRO A 722 29.40 15.10 -27.09
N LYS A 723 29.94 16.27 -27.45
CA LYS A 723 29.23 17.32 -28.17
C LYS A 723 28.83 16.87 -29.58
#